data_d7e42bba4314521515a35464318863ae
#
_entry.id   d7e42bba4314521515a35464318863ae
#
_cell.length_a   1.000
_cell.length_b   1.000
_cell.length_c   1.000
_cell.angle_alpha   90.00
_cell.angle_beta   90.00
_cell.angle_gamma   90.00
#
_symmetry.space_group_name_H-M   'P 1'
#
loop_
_entity.id
_entity.type
_entity.pdbx_description
1 polymer ?
#
loop_
_entity_poly.entity_id
_entity_poly.type
_entity_poly.pdbx_seq_one_letter_code
_entity_poly.pdbx_strand_id
1 'polypeptide(L)'
;MGEAAHASYNNAIEELRVKEYPMLQDTTYLDHAGTTLYSKSLIERFSADMMANLYGNPHSASNASQLTTRRIEDVRLRLLQMFNADPQEFDVVFVANATAGIKLVMDAFRDHDEGFWYGYHRDAHTSLIGVREAAKDHRCFASDSEVSDWIDAQDTGVGSPQLFAYPAQSNMNGRRLPLDWSHRMRTGKRKPVYTLLDAAALVSTSPLDLGNPDEAPDFTVLSLYKIFGFPDLGALIVRQASASVFDKRRYFGGGTVEMVVCLKEQWHAKKADALHERLEDGTLPIHSIMALDSAMAVHKELYTSLDRISSHTTYLARQLYERLSSLRHGNGEDVCHVYKDPASNYGDSLTQGPVVAFNLRNQCGGWVSNAEVEKLAAIKNIQLRTGGLCNPGGVASSLGLAPWEMRENFSAGQRCGNDNDILRAKPTGMIRVSFGAMSTLSDVDKFVGFVREFFVQERQLLDTSPMMSAAVEPPTQSRLHVESLSVYPIKSCAGFSVPPDSAWEVRPEGLAWDREWCLVHQGTGAALSQKRYPKMALIRPSIDLEKGLLRVSLVGALQNTTDMHEITVPLSADPRMFTDGGTYKDARAKVCGDSIEAKTYRSSDVSAFFTRALGVACHLARFPATSNGSATSRHSKAHLQKYQKAGAMRVPGAFPETVPITPGACVSKPILLANESPILTISRSSLNRLNELIKAEGGKAAQAEVFRANIVVAENPAYPPGLEDPYAEDDWRYLQIGHQYFEMLGACRRCQMVCIDQQTAERNQEPFVTLSKTRRFDGRVYFGEHTCHVPWDNVPSPLRQNPAITVGDAVSPIREDEIHQNSQLQALVG
;
A
#
# COMPACT_ATOMS: atom_id res chain seq x y z
N MET A 1 35.81 19.07 -0.02
CA MET A 1 34.40 19.51 0.20
C MET A 1 33.95 20.17 -1.09
N GLY A 2 33.02 19.55 -1.80
CA GLY A 2 32.46 20.14 -3.02
C GLY A 2 31.69 21.41 -2.66
N GLU A 3 31.78 22.44 -3.51
CA GLU A 3 30.94 23.63 -3.37
C GLU A 3 29.47 23.23 -3.49
N ALA A 4 28.61 23.80 -2.64
CA ALA A 4 27.17 23.58 -2.71
C ALA A 4 26.64 24.00 -4.07
N ALA A 5 26.09 23.05 -4.84
CA ALA A 5 25.44 23.36 -6.08
C ALA A 5 24.23 24.27 -5.80
N HIS A 6 24.25 25.50 -6.32
CA HIS A 6 23.11 26.41 -6.16
C HIS A 6 21.85 25.78 -6.76
N ALA A 7 20.79 25.70 -5.94
CA ALA A 7 19.51 25.15 -6.34
C ALA A 7 18.93 25.94 -7.53
N SER A 8 18.88 25.35 -8.70
CA SER A 8 18.39 25.98 -9.94
C SER A 8 17.55 24.99 -10.75
N TYR A 9 16.45 25.51 -11.31
CA TYR A 9 15.59 24.70 -12.17
C TYR A 9 16.20 24.51 -13.55
N ASN A 10 16.19 23.27 -14.03
CA ASN A 10 16.63 22.95 -15.38
C ASN A 10 15.43 22.93 -16.33
N ASN A 11 15.17 24.02 -17.06
CA ASN A 11 14.04 24.16 -17.97
C ASN A 11 14.07 23.13 -19.14
N ALA A 12 15.24 22.61 -19.52
CA ALA A 12 15.35 21.60 -20.58
C ALA A 12 14.65 20.27 -20.22
N ILE A 13 14.37 20.04 -18.93
CA ILE A 13 13.69 18.82 -18.47
C ILE A 13 12.24 18.75 -18.97
N GLU A 14 11.58 19.86 -19.19
CA GLU A 14 10.18 19.87 -19.67
C GLU A 14 10.05 19.17 -21.03
N GLU A 15 10.90 19.53 -21.97
CA GLU A 15 10.93 18.93 -23.30
C GLU A 15 11.50 17.49 -23.25
N LEU A 16 12.58 17.28 -22.51
CA LEU A 16 13.21 15.98 -22.33
C LEU A 16 12.19 14.96 -21.78
N ARG A 17 11.40 15.35 -20.78
CA ARG A 17 10.39 14.47 -20.16
C ARG A 17 9.35 13.98 -21.18
N VAL A 18 8.84 14.86 -22.00
CA VAL A 18 7.84 14.50 -23.02
C VAL A 18 8.42 13.47 -24.01
N LYS A 19 9.67 13.65 -24.41
CA LYS A 19 10.36 12.77 -25.37
C LYS A 19 10.76 11.43 -24.76
N GLU A 20 11.34 11.43 -23.58
CA GLU A 20 12.03 10.28 -23.00
C GLU A 20 11.16 9.47 -22.01
N TYR A 21 10.09 10.07 -21.46
CA TYR A 21 9.23 9.44 -20.44
C TYR A 21 7.73 9.48 -20.81
N PRO A 22 7.34 8.84 -21.95
CA PRO A 22 5.94 8.87 -22.42
C PRO A 22 4.95 8.28 -21.39
N MET A 23 5.40 7.41 -20.49
CA MET A 23 4.59 6.84 -19.41
C MET A 23 4.17 7.89 -18.36
N LEU A 24 4.73 9.09 -18.38
CA LEU A 24 4.40 10.18 -17.46
C LEU A 24 3.40 11.19 -18.03
N GLN A 25 2.83 10.96 -19.23
CA GLN A 25 1.95 11.91 -19.89
C GLN A 25 0.76 12.30 -18.98
N ASP A 26 0.10 11.32 -18.34
CA ASP A 26 -1.06 11.54 -17.47
C ASP A 26 -0.77 11.17 -16.01
N THR A 27 0.49 10.97 -15.65
CA THR A 27 0.89 10.50 -14.33
C THR A 27 1.89 11.44 -13.69
N THR A 28 1.65 11.77 -12.43
CA THR A 28 2.60 12.46 -11.56
C THR A 28 3.31 11.41 -10.70
N TYR A 29 4.60 11.18 -10.97
CA TYR A 29 5.38 10.18 -10.23
C TYR A 29 6.26 10.84 -9.18
N LEU A 30 6.03 10.52 -7.90
CA LEU A 30 6.68 11.14 -6.73
C LEU A 30 7.28 10.10 -5.76
N ASP A 31 7.59 8.88 -6.23
CA ASP A 31 8.26 7.84 -5.42
C ASP A 31 9.65 7.46 -5.96
N HIS A 32 10.42 8.44 -6.43
CA HIS A 32 11.77 8.22 -6.96
C HIS A 32 12.76 7.64 -5.94
N ALA A 33 12.59 7.93 -4.64
CA ALA A 33 13.41 7.32 -3.58
C ALA A 33 13.16 5.80 -3.40
N GLY A 34 12.04 5.28 -3.90
CA GLY A 34 11.76 3.85 -4.00
C GLY A 34 12.45 3.22 -5.20
N THR A 35 12.15 3.74 -6.38
CA THR A 35 12.80 3.46 -7.66
C THR A 35 12.61 4.65 -8.58
N THR A 36 13.60 4.98 -9.43
CA THR A 36 13.38 5.98 -10.47
C THR A 36 12.86 5.33 -11.74
N LEU A 37 12.62 6.13 -12.79
CA LEU A 37 12.09 5.65 -14.06
C LEU A 37 13.21 5.58 -15.11
N TYR A 38 13.10 4.64 -16.04
CA TYR A 38 14.01 4.49 -17.16
C TYR A 38 13.55 5.31 -18.37
N SER A 39 14.50 5.87 -19.10
CA SER A 39 14.21 6.62 -20.33
C SER A 39 13.95 5.70 -21.51
N LYS A 40 13.22 6.21 -22.50
CA LYS A 40 12.97 5.51 -23.78
C LYS A 40 14.29 5.19 -24.49
N SER A 41 15.19 6.16 -24.60
CA SER A 41 16.49 6.00 -25.26
C SER A 41 17.36 4.93 -24.61
N LEU A 42 17.26 4.72 -23.31
CA LEU A 42 17.94 3.63 -22.62
C LEU A 42 17.50 2.26 -23.15
N ILE A 43 16.19 2.05 -23.24
CA ILE A 43 15.65 0.77 -23.71
C ILE A 43 15.98 0.55 -25.19
N GLU A 44 15.86 1.58 -26.02
CA GLU A 44 16.22 1.51 -27.45
C GLU A 44 17.68 1.15 -27.64
N ARG A 45 18.61 1.83 -26.92
CA ARG A 45 20.05 1.57 -27.00
C ARG A 45 20.41 0.17 -26.52
N PHE A 46 19.87 -0.24 -25.39
CA PHE A 46 20.07 -1.60 -24.86
C PHE A 46 19.54 -2.66 -25.83
N SER A 47 18.34 -2.49 -26.39
CA SER A 47 17.77 -3.43 -27.35
C SER A 47 18.62 -3.52 -28.62
N ALA A 48 19.12 -2.39 -29.11
CA ALA A 48 20.02 -2.35 -30.29
C ALA A 48 21.34 -3.09 -30.01
N ASP A 49 21.95 -2.89 -28.85
CA ASP A 49 23.19 -3.57 -28.43
C ASP A 49 22.98 -5.08 -28.34
N MET A 50 21.87 -5.53 -27.76
CA MET A 50 21.53 -6.95 -27.63
C MET A 50 21.27 -7.63 -28.98
N MET A 51 20.70 -6.92 -29.96
CA MET A 51 20.47 -7.46 -31.30
C MET A 51 21.74 -7.49 -32.16
N ALA A 52 22.68 -6.58 -31.91
CA ALA A 52 23.91 -6.46 -32.72
C ALA A 52 25.04 -7.38 -32.26
N ASN A 53 25.03 -7.89 -31.01
CA ASN A 53 26.14 -8.62 -30.42
C ASN A 53 25.72 -9.99 -29.89
N LEU A 54 26.63 -10.97 -30.00
CA LEU A 54 26.48 -12.28 -29.39
C LEU A 54 27.29 -12.32 -28.08
N TYR A 55 26.57 -12.30 -26.95
CA TYR A 55 27.17 -12.40 -25.63
C TYR A 55 27.17 -13.87 -25.16
N GLY A 56 28.38 -14.42 -24.91
CA GLY A 56 28.54 -15.79 -24.37
C GLY A 56 28.73 -15.81 -22.86
N ASN A 57 28.71 -17.01 -22.27
CA ASN A 57 29.04 -17.18 -20.87
C ASN A 57 30.52 -16.81 -20.63
N PRO A 58 30.85 -15.90 -19.68
CA PRO A 58 32.21 -15.39 -19.46
C PRO A 58 33.22 -16.46 -18.99
N HIS A 59 32.73 -17.63 -18.54
CA HIS A 59 33.59 -18.76 -18.10
C HIS A 59 34.12 -19.62 -19.27
N SER A 60 33.98 -19.20 -20.52
CA SER A 60 34.42 -19.90 -21.71
C SER A 60 35.42 -19.07 -22.52
N ALA A 61 36.25 -19.72 -23.34
CA ALA A 61 37.27 -19.08 -24.15
C ALA A 61 36.79 -18.69 -25.57
N SER A 62 35.50 -18.84 -25.90
CA SER A 62 34.96 -18.46 -27.21
C SER A 62 35.01 -16.95 -27.42
N ASN A 63 35.00 -16.50 -28.69
CA ASN A 63 34.97 -15.08 -29.01
C ASN A 63 33.79 -14.34 -28.35
N ALA A 64 32.63 -14.95 -28.31
CA ALA A 64 31.44 -14.40 -27.65
C ALA A 64 31.66 -14.23 -26.13
N SER A 65 32.29 -15.21 -25.49
CA SER A 65 32.64 -15.16 -24.07
C SER A 65 33.68 -14.10 -23.76
N GLN A 66 34.72 -14.00 -24.58
CA GLN A 66 35.75 -12.96 -24.43
C GLN A 66 35.18 -11.54 -24.64
N LEU A 67 34.20 -11.37 -25.55
CA LEU A 67 33.48 -10.11 -25.71
C LEU A 67 32.72 -9.77 -24.41
N THR A 68 31.99 -10.74 -23.84
CA THR A 68 31.25 -10.57 -22.60
C THR A 68 32.16 -10.15 -21.46
N THR A 69 33.27 -10.88 -21.24
CA THR A 69 34.24 -10.58 -20.17
C THR A 69 34.79 -9.16 -20.30
N ARG A 70 35.25 -8.77 -21.50
CA ARG A 70 35.78 -7.40 -21.72
C ARG A 70 34.73 -6.34 -21.42
N ARG A 71 33.50 -6.52 -21.91
CA ARG A 71 32.42 -5.57 -21.66
C ARG A 71 32.07 -5.46 -20.18
N ILE A 72 32.07 -6.57 -19.42
CA ILE A 72 31.84 -6.55 -17.99
C ILE A 72 32.93 -5.71 -17.29
N GLU A 73 34.21 -5.93 -17.63
CA GLU A 73 35.31 -5.17 -17.03
C GLU A 73 35.29 -3.68 -17.43
N ASP A 74 34.95 -3.35 -18.66
CA ASP A 74 34.76 -1.97 -19.09
C ASP A 74 33.64 -1.28 -18.30
N VAL A 75 32.52 -1.96 -18.06
CA VAL A 75 31.40 -1.43 -17.27
C VAL A 75 31.83 -1.20 -15.82
N ARG A 76 32.62 -2.11 -15.25
CA ARG A 76 33.15 -1.99 -13.88
C ARG A 76 34.03 -0.74 -13.74
N LEU A 77 34.95 -0.53 -14.67
CA LEU A 77 35.80 0.65 -14.71
C LEU A 77 35.00 1.95 -14.89
N ARG A 78 33.99 1.95 -15.76
CA ARG A 78 33.14 3.11 -15.96
C ARG A 78 32.30 3.44 -14.74
N LEU A 79 31.88 2.40 -14.00
CA LEU A 79 31.16 2.62 -12.74
C LEU A 79 32.09 3.24 -11.68
N LEU A 80 33.33 2.80 -11.55
CA LEU A 80 34.32 3.44 -10.69
C LEU A 80 34.57 4.90 -11.08
N GLN A 81 34.75 5.17 -12.39
CA GLN A 81 34.91 6.54 -12.90
C GLN A 81 33.73 7.46 -12.56
N MET A 82 32.51 6.94 -12.54
CA MET A 82 31.33 7.71 -12.17
C MET A 82 31.42 8.24 -10.72
N PHE A 83 32.13 7.54 -9.86
CA PHE A 83 32.37 7.90 -8.45
C PHE A 83 33.80 8.42 -8.20
N ASN A 84 34.54 8.75 -9.23
CA ASN A 84 35.94 9.22 -9.14
C ASN A 84 36.86 8.25 -8.39
N ALA A 85 36.51 6.96 -8.33
CA ALA A 85 37.25 5.92 -7.61
C ALA A 85 38.38 5.35 -8.47
N ASP A 86 39.63 5.34 -7.94
CA ASP A 86 40.78 4.76 -8.62
C ASP A 86 40.68 3.20 -8.62
N PRO A 87 40.76 2.53 -9.79
CA PRO A 87 40.72 1.07 -9.87
C PRO A 87 41.85 0.37 -9.10
N GLN A 88 42.95 1.07 -8.77
CA GLN A 88 44.03 0.52 -7.95
C GLN A 88 43.66 0.50 -6.45
N GLU A 89 42.78 1.38 -6.03
CA GLU A 89 42.36 1.55 -4.65
C GLU A 89 40.97 0.94 -4.36
N PHE A 90 40.18 0.72 -5.40
CA PHE A 90 38.81 0.21 -5.27
C PHE A 90 38.50 -0.90 -6.23
N ASP A 91 37.63 -1.82 -5.81
CA ASP A 91 37.04 -2.83 -6.68
C ASP A 91 35.50 -2.79 -6.58
N VAL A 92 34.84 -3.19 -7.66
CA VAL A 92 33.35 -3.27 -7.73
C VAL A 92 32.92 -4.71 -7.79
N VAL A 93 32.04 -5.09 -6.90
CA VAL A 93 31.36 -6.40 -6.89
C VAL A 93 29.92 -6.18 -7.33
N PHE A 94 29.50 -6.78 -8.43
CA PHE A 94 28.10 -6.73 -8.86
C PHE A 94 27.23 -7.62 -7.97
N VAL A 95 26.13 -7.05 -7.53
CA VAL A 95 25.16 -7.70 -6.66
C VAL A 95 23.73 -7.38 -7.13
N ALA A 96 22.73 -8.12 -6.65
CA ALA A 96 21.35 -7.88 -7.07
C ALA A 96 20.82 -6.47 -6.68
N ASN A 97 21.25 -5.93 -5.53
CA ASN A 97 20.88 -4.62 -5.01
C ASN A 97 21.75 -4.28 -3.79
N ALA A 98 21.59 -3.08 -3.23
CA ALA A 98 22.33 -2.67 -2.02
C ALA A 98 22.17 -3.68 -0.85
N THR A 99 20.97 -4.24 -0.64
CA THR A 99 20.75 -5.26 0.41
C THR A 99 21.62 -6.50 0.24
N ALA A 100 21.81 -6.95 -1.00
CA ALA A 100 22.70 -8.08 -1.31
C ALA A 100 24.18 -7.73 -1.01
N GLY A 101 24.62 -6.51 -1.32
CA GLY A 101 25.94 -6.01 -0.95
C GLY A 101 26.15 -5.95 0.57
N ILE A 102 25.17 -5.43 1.30
CA ILE A 102 25.17 -5.39 2.78
C ILE A 102 25.30 -6.81 3.34
N LYS A 103 24.53 -7.76 2.79
CA LYS A 103 24.59 -9.16 3.22
C LYS A 103 25.96 -9.79 2.96
N LEU A 104 26.59 -9.48 1.82
CA LEU A 104 27.91 -9.99 1.48
C LEU A 104 28.98 -9.50 2.47
N VAL A 105 28.94 -8.22 2.85
CA VAL A 105 29.79 -7.65 3.91
C VAL A 105 29.49 -8.33 5.25
N MET A 106 28.22 -8.44 5.62
CA MET A 106 27.79 -9.11 6.86
C MET A 106 28.32 -10.54 6.93
N ASP A 107 28.23 -11.33 5.85
CA ASP A 107 28.70 -12.71 5.81
C ASP A 107 30.21 -12.77 6.06
N ALA A 108 31.01 -11.84 5.50
CA ALA A 108 32.44 -11.77 5.73
C ALA A 108 32.78 -11.53 7.21
N PHE A 109 32.08 -10.60 7.85
CA PHE A 109 32.28 -10.31 9.28
C PHE A 109 31.80 -11.43 10.21
N ARG A 110 30.67 -12.04 9.90
CA ARG A 110 30.10 -13.16 10.67
C ARG A 110 31.04 -14.38 10.68
N ASP A 111 31.73 -14.63 9.56
CA ASP A 111 32.59 -15.79 9.40
C ASP A 111 33.96 -15.66 10.10
N HIS A 112 34.26 -14.52 10.73
CA HIS A 112 35.40 -14.38 11.62
C HIS A 112 35.22 -15.22 12.89
N ASP A 113 36.29 -15.91 13.33
CA ASP A 113 36.23 -16.82 14.46
C ASP A 113 35.81 -16.14 15.78
N GLU A 114 36.18 -14.87 15.96
CA GLU A 114 35.80 -14.04 17.12
C GLU A 114 34.44 -13.37 16.98
N GLY A 115 33.74 -13.53 15.85
CA GLY A 115 32.58 -12.74 15.51
C GLY A 115 32.91 -11.26 15.31
N PHE A 116 31.91 -10.38 15.36
CA PHE A 116 32.11 -8.96 15.19
C PHE A 116 31.17 -8.13 16.06
N TRP A 117 31.58 -6.88 16.35
CA TRP A 117 30.72 -5.85 16.93
C TRP A 117 30.12 -5.00 15.80
N TYR A 118 28.85 -4.59 15.97
CA TYR A 118 28.11 -3.84 14.96
C TYR A 118 27.50 -2.56 15.53
N GLY A 119 27.88 -1.40 14.95
CA GLY A 119 27.23 -0.12 15.18
C GLY A 119 26.42 0.32 13.99
N TYR A 120 25.26 0.96 14.23
CA TYR A 120 24.46 1.54 13.14
C TYR A 120 23.70 2.78 13.60
N HIS A 121 23.47 3.70 12.64
CA HIS A 121 22.71 4.90 12.91
C HIS A 121 21.20 4.64 12.86
N ARG A 122 20.41 5.35 13.70
CA ARG A 122 18.93 5.16 13.77
C ARG A 122 18.21 5.40 12.44
N ASP A 123 18.73 6.28 11.58
CA ASP A 123 18.15 6.58 10.26
C ASP A 123 18.48 5.50 9.21
N ALA A 124 19.01 4.37 9.64
CA ALA A 124 19.36 3.24 8.78
C ALA A 124 18.12 2.57 8.17
N HIS A 125 18.25 2.18 6.91
CA HIS A 125 17.29 1.30 6.26
C HIS A 125 17.27 -0.07 6.93
N THR A 126 16.13 -0.79 6.87
CA THR A 126 15.98 -2.15 7.45
C THR A 126 17.08 -3.12 7.04
N SER A 127 17.68 -2.97 5.86
CA SER A 127 18.79 -3.81 5.40
C SER A 127 20.04 -3.68 6.25
N LEU A 128 20.38 -2.47 6.72
CA LEU A 128 21.48 -2.24 7.65
C LEU A 128 21.11 -2.73 9.05
N ILE A 129 19.88 -2.46 9.51
CA ILE A 129 19.43 -2.89 10.84
C ILE A 129 19.51 -4.41 10.99
N GLY A 130 19.18 -5.15 9.94
CA GLY A 130 19.19 -6.62 9.95
C GLY A 130 20.55 -7.24 10.23
N VAL A 131 21.65 -6.52 9.98
CA VAL A 131 23.02 -7.01 10.24
C VAL A 131 23.28 -7.27 11.73
N ARG A 132 22.58 -6.56 12.63
CA ARG A 132 22.69 -6.75 14.09
C ARG A 132 22.36 -8.16 14.55
N GLU A 133 21.49 -8.88 13.80
CA GLU A 133 21.10 -10.26 14.15
C GLU A 133 22.24 -11.28 13.91
N ALA A 134 23.27 -10.90 13.13
CA ALA A 134 24.46 -11.70 12.90
C ALA A 134 25.66 -11.29 13.76
N ALA A 135 25.60 -10.14 14.40
CA ALA A 135 26.66 -9.59 15.23
C ALA A 135 26.65 -10.22 16.64
N LYS A 136 27.82 -10.30 17.25
CA LYS A 136 27.99 -10.78 18.65
C LYS A 136 27.43 -9.78 19.66
N ASP A 137 27.61 -8.49 19.38
CA ASP A 137 27.06 -7.37 20.13
C ASP A 137 26.81 -6.20 19.18
N HIS A 138 25.86 -5.33 19.51
CA HIS A 138 25.49 -4.22 18.64
C HIS A 138 25.03 -2.98 19.39
N ARG A 139 25.13 -1.81 18.71
CA ARG A 139 24.62 -0.55 19.21
C ARG A 139 23.91 0.24 18.10
N CYS A 140 22.71 0.73 18.39
CA CYS A 140 22.02 1.74 17.58
C CYS A 140 22.36 3.13 18.15
N PHE A 141 22.89 4.01 17.30
CA PHE A 141 23.18 5.40 17.66
C PHE A 141 21.95 6.26 17.34
N ALA A 142 21.47 6.99 18.34
CA ALA A 142 20.25 7.78 18.25
C ALA A 142 20.46 9.17 17.63
N SER A 143 21.71 9.65 17.50
CA SER A 143 22.01 10.96 16.91
C SER A 143 23.44 11.02 16.36
N ASP A 144 23.71 12.05 15.53
CA ASP A 144 25.05 12.33 15.01
C ASP A 144 26.04 12.68 16.12
N SER A 145 25.56 13.36 17.18
CA SER A 145 26.39 13.66 18.37
C SER A 145 26.84 12.38 19.04
N GLU A 146 25.95 11.41 19.26
CA GLU A 146 26.35 10.11 19.84
C GLU A 146 27.38 9.37 18.98
N VAL A 147 27.27 9.45 17.64
CA VAL A 147 28.29 8.89 16.75
C VAL A 147 29.60 9.62 16.90
N SER A 148 29.58 10.96 16.90
CA SER A 148 30.78 11.79 17.06
C SER A 148 31.46 11.58 18.41
N ASP A 149 30.70 11.56 19.50
CA ASP A 149 31.20 11.29 20.84
C ASP A 149 31.82 9.87 20.93
N TRP A 150 31.19 8.91 20.27
CA TRP A 150 31.72 7.56 20.21
C TRP A 150 33.01 7.46 19.38
N ILE A 151 33.12 8.17 18.26
CA ILE A 151 34.37 8.26 17.47
C ILE A 151 35.50 8.86 18.30
N ASP A 152 35.23 9.93 19.05
CA ASP A 152 36.24 10.69 19.82
C ASP A 152 36.58 10.01 21.15
N ALA A 153 35.78 9.05 21.63
CA ALA A 153 36.05 8.33 22.87
C ALA A 153 37.25 7.40 22.72
N GLN A 154 38.04 7.30 23.80
CA GLN A 154 39.12 6.34 23.91
C GLN A 154 38.56 4.93 24.19
N ASP A 155 38.77 3.99 23.30
CA ASP A 155 38.44 2.57 23.55
C ASP A 155 39.69 1.75 23.75
N THR A 156 39.80 1.11 24.88
CA THR A 156 40.91 0.21 25.24
C THR A 156 40.57 -1.27 24.96
N GLY A 157 39.39 -1.56 24.36
CA GLY A 157 38.89 -2.90 24.16
C GLY A 157 39.77 -3.76 23.25
N VAL A 158 40.17 -4.92 23.75
CA VAL A 158 40.78 -6.02 22.98
C VAL A 158 39.62 -6.85 22.44
N GLY A 159 39.50 -7.05 21.09
CA GLY A 159 38.45 -7.93 20.66
C GLY A 159 38.24 -8.00 19.16
N SER A 160 37.10 -8.51 18.82
CA SER A 160 36.59 -8.79 17.49
C SER A 160 36.62 -7.59 16.54
N PRO A 161 36.61 -7.79 15.23
CA PRO A 161 36.45 -6.73 14.24
C PRO A 161 35.19 -5.88 14.51
N GLN A 162 35.28 -4.58 14.24
CA GLN A 162 34.18 -3.63 14.42
C GLN A 162 33.69 -3.14 13.05
N LEU A 163 32.37 -3.16 12.85
CA LEU A 163 31.71 -2.62 11.66
C LEU A 163 30.71 -1.53 12.08
N PHE A 164 30.86 -0.33 11.53
CA PHE A 164 29.87 0.73 11.68
C PHE A 164 29.19 1.01 10.34
N ALA A 165 27.86 1.00 10.34
CA ALA A 165 27.06 1.22 9.13
C ALA A 165 26.09 2.38 9.26
N TYR A 166 25.99 3.20 8.21
CA TYR A 166 25.08 4.33 8.17
C TYR A 166 24.64 4.67 6.75
N PRO A 167 23.47 5.29 6.57
CA PRO A 167 23.07 5.78 5.24
C PRO A 167 23.76 7.13 4.95
N ALA A 168 24.21 7.34 3.72
CA ALA A 168 24.68 8.63 3.27
C ALA A 168 23.55 9.67 3.25
N GLN A 169 22.33 9.21 2.98
CA GLN A 169 21.10 10.00 2.99
C GLN A 169 19.94 9.15 3.53
N SER A 170 19.20 9.70 4.48
CA SER A 170 17.98 9.07 4.98
C SER A 170 16.97 8.89 3.85
N ASN A 171 16.56 7.66 3.60
CA ASN A 171 15.53 7.35 2.62
C ASN A 171 14.11 7.78 3.05
N MET A 172 13.96 8.20 4.31
CA MET A 172 12.71 8.66 4.89
C MET A 172 12.43 10.13 4.55
N ASN A 173 13.31 11.04 4.99
CA ASN A 173 13.12 12.49 4.88
C ASN A 173 14.17 13.21 4.03
N GLY A 174 15.16 12.47 3.50
CA GLY A 174 16.21 13.04 2.65
C GLY A 174 17.34 13.74 3.38
N ARG A 175 17.36 13.77 4.72
CA ARG A 175 18.48 14.28 5.48
C ARG A 175 19.77 13.59 5.05
N ARG A 176 20.86 14.35 4.86
CA ARG A 176 22.19 13.82 4.58
C ARG A 176 23.03 13.75 5.85
N LEU A 177 23.70 12.61 6.03
CA LEU A 177 24.54 12.36 7.16
C LEU A 177 26.01 12.71 6.83
N PRO A 178 26.85 13.00 7.85
CA PRO A 178 28.25 13.33 7.63
C PRO A 178 29.03 12.21 6.95
N LEU A 179 29.66 12.48 5.82
CA LEU A 179 30.48 11.51 5.12
C LEU A 179 31.90 11.39 5.68
N ASP A 180 32.35 12.37 6.48
CA ASP A 180 33.66 12.42 7.13
C ASP A 180 33.84 11.40 8.27
N TRP A 181 32.77 10.77 8.73
CA TRP A 181 32.85 9.76 9.79
C TRP A 181 33.79 8.61 9.42
N SER A 182 33.85 8.19 8.16
CA SER A 182 34.74 7.13 7.69
C SER A 182 36.22 7.50 7.90
N HIS A 183 36.61 8.71 7.56
CA HIS A 183 37.95 9.25 7.80
C HIS A 183 38.26 9.38 9.28
N ARG A 184 37.35 9.99 10.07
CA ARG A 184 37.52 10.18 11.50
C ARG A 184 37.65 8.86 12.26
N MET A 185 36.92 7.81 11.88
CA MET A 185 37.02 6.48 12.48
C MET A 185 38.37 5.81 12.19
N ARG A 186 38.91 6.05 11.00
CA ARG A 186 40.20 5.48 10.57
C ARG A 186 41.39 6.20 11.24
N THR A 187 41.35 7.52 11.33
CA THR A 187 42.42 8.35 11.88
C THR A 187 42.31 8.59 13.39
N GLY A 188 41.17 8.24 13.96
CA GLY A 188 40.88 8.44 15.38
C GLY A 188 41.76 7.58 16.29
N LYS A 189 41.69 7.87 17.61
CA LYS A 189 42.46 7.15 18.64
C LYS A 189 41.97 5.73 18.93
N ARG A 190 40.87 5.34 18.34
CA ARG A 190 40.29 3.98 18.48
C ARG A 190 41.00 2.94 17.59
N LYS A 191 40.75 1.68 17.90
CA LYS A 191 41.07 0.62 16.93
C LYS A 191 40.35 0.88 15.60
N PRO A 192 40.92 0.49 14.47
CA PRO A 192 40.28 0.66 13.18
C PRO A 192 38.90 0.03 13.16
N VAL A 193 37.90 0.83 12.88
CA VAL A 193 36.51 0.44 12.67
C VAL A 193 36.26 0.43 11.18
N TYR A 194 35.82 -0.67 10.64
CA TYR A 194 35.38 -0.73 9.25
C TYR A 194 34.06 0.02 9.07
N THR A 195 33.92 0.71 7.96
CA THR A 195 32.75 1.54 7.66
C THR A 195 31.99 1.02 6.46
N LEU A 196 30.66 0.90 6.60
CA LEU A 196 29.74 0.49 5.53
C LEU A 196 28.76 1.67 5.26
N LEU A 197 28.90 2.28 4.11
CA LEU A 197 28.05 3.37 3.64
C LEU A 197 26.94 2.84 2.74
N ASP A 198 25.68 3.02 3.14
CA ASP A 198 24.53 2.86 2.25
C ASP A 198 24.32 4.17 1.46
N ALA A 199 24.84 4.20 0.25
CA ALA A 199 24.74 5.33 -0.64
C ALA A 199 23.52 5.27 -1.58
N ALA A 200 22.69 4.23 -1.51
CA ALA A 200 21.61 3.99 -2.46
C ALA A 200 20.61 5.14 -2.61
N ALA A 201 20.35 5.89 -1.53
CA ALA A 201 19.45 7.04 -1.58
C ALA A 201 20.17 8.31 -2.05
N LEU A 202 21.44 8.51 -1.69
CA LEU A 202 22.22 9.68 -2.06
C LEU A 202 22.46 9.73 -3.56
N VAL A 203 23.04 8.66 -4.11
CA VAL A 203 23.52 8.63 -5.51
C VAL A 203 22.41 8.61 -6.55
N SER A 204 21.16 8.46 -6.12
CA SER A 204 20.01 8.56 -7.02
C SER A 204 19.88 9.97 -7.65
N THR A 205 20.36 11.00 -6.95
CA THR A 205 20.19 12.40 -7.38
C THR A 205 21.38 13.30 -7.04
N SER A 206 22.48 12.75 -6.52
CA SER A 206 23.62 13.53 -6.08
C SER A 206 24.94 12.80 -6.32
N PRO A 207 26.02 13.50 -6.60
CA PRO A 207 27.34 12.88 -6.72
C PRO A 207 27.82 12.34 -5.37
N LEU A 208 28.61 11.28 -5.44
CA LEU A 208 29.44 10.76 -4.37
C LEU A 208 30.88 10.71 -4.91
N ASP A 209 31.82 11.30 -4.20
CA ASP A 209 33.22 11.31 -4.57
C ASP A 209 34.01 10.34 -3.67
N LEU A 210 34.63 9.33 -4.29
CA LEU A 210 35.51 8.36 -3.64
C LEU A 210 36.99 8.56 -4.04
N GLY A 211 37.34 9.71 -4.67
CA GLY A 211 38.66 9.97 -5.22
C GLY A 211 39.79 10.02 -4.19
N ASN A 212 39.45 10.29 -2.91
CA ASN A 212 40.43 10.18 -1.82
C ASN A 212 40.19 8.87 -1.02
N PRO A 213 40.99 7.82 -1.23
CA PRO A 213 40.81 6.53 -0.54
C PRO A 213 40.96 6.63 0.98
N ASP A 214 41.67 7.64 1.51
CA ASP A 214 41.82 7.83 2.95
C ASP A 214 40.58 8.47 3.62
N GLU A 215 39.71 9.12 2.84
CA GLU A 215 38.44 9.66 3.30
C GLU A 215 37.26 8.72 3.01
N ALA A 216 37.39 7.88 1.99
CA ALA A 216 36.34 7.00 1.52
C ALA A 216 35.96 5.90 2.53
N PRO A 217 34.70 5.46 2.55
CA PRO A 217 34.26 4.27 3.31
C PRO A 217 34.98 3.01 2.86
N ASP A 218 35.08 2.03 3.75
CA ASP A 218 35.66 0.71 3.42
C ASP A 218 34.76 -0.06 2.45
N PHE A 219 33.44 0.08 2.65
CA PHE A 219 32.41 -0.56 1.84
C PHE A 219 31.34 0.48 1.47
N THR A 220 30.97 0.56 0.20
CA THR A 220 29.87 1.42 -0.29
C THR A 220 28.89 0.59 -1.08
N VAL A 221 27.60 0.63 -0.71
CA VAL A 221 26.57 -0.15 -1.42
C VAL A 221 25.62 0.75 -2.21
N LEU A 222 25.24 0.28 -3.40
CA LEU A 222 24.45 0.99 -4.38
C LEU A 222 23.29 0.12 -4.88
N SER A 223 22.20 0.78 -5.26
CA SER A 223 21.09 0.20 -6.03
C SER A 223 20.94 0.99 -7.32
N LEU A 224 21.38 0.44 -8.44
CA LEU A 224 21.53 1.15 -9.71
C LEU A 224 20.20 1.54 -10.35
N TYR A 225 19.12 0.75 -10.07
CA TYR A 225 17.77 1.12 -10.51
C TYR A 225 17.23 2.39 -9.84
N LYS A 226 17.83 2.85 -8.73
CA LYS A 226 17.49 4.16 -8.14
C LYS A 226 18.16 5.33 -8.88
N ILE A 227 19.23 5.07 -9.62
CA ILE A 227 19.93 6.07 -10.44
C ILE A 227 19.32 6.11 -11.85
N PHE A 228 19.16 4.94 -12.47
CA PHE A 228 18.86 4.80 -13.90
C PHE A 228 17.44 4.28 -14.20
N GLY A 229 16.71 3.76 -13.21
CA GLY A 229 15.42 3.10 -13.38
C GLY A 229 15.53 1.65 -13.89
N PHE A 230 16.53 1.34 -14.68
CA PHE A 230 16.89 0.03 -15.22
C PHE A 230 18.40 0.00 -15.49
N PRO A 231 19.12 -1.10 -15.24
CA PRO A 231 18.63 -2.45 -14.83
C PRO A 231 18.41 -2.62 -13.33
N ASP A 232 17.73 -3.72 -12.97
CA ASP A 232 17.64 -4.22 -11.60
C ASP A 232 18.96 -4.86 -11.18
N LEU A 233 19.91 -4.02 -10.80
CA LEU A 233 21.28 -4.39 -10.42
C LEU A 233 21.73 -3.48 -9.28
N GLY A 234 22.66 -3.99 -8.48
CA GLY A 234 23.36 -3.22 -7.46
C GLY A 234 24.86 -3.42 -7.56
N ALA A 235 25.59 -2.64 -6.78
CA ALA A 235 27.04 -2.76 -6.66
C ALA A 235 27.47 -2.59 -5.21
N LEU A 236 28.52 -3.32 -4.86
CA LEU A 236 29.34 -3.10 -3.67
C LEU A 236 30.70 -2.61 -4.12
N ILE A 237 31.06 -1.37 -3.79
CA ILE A 237 32.39 -0.82 -4.00
C ILE A 237 33.21 -1.10 -2.74
N VAL A 238 34.35 -1.76 -2.89
CA VAL A 238 35.22 -2.15 -1.78
C VAL A 238 36.54 -1.43 -1.91
N ARG A 239 37.00 -0.80 -0.83
CA ARG A 239 38.37 -0.27 -0.74
C ARG A 239 39.35 -1.44 -0.64
N GLN A 240 40.38 -1.49 -1.52
CA GLN A 240 41.34 -2.58 -1.59
C GLN A 240 42.04 -2.85 -0.25
N ALA A 241 42.38 -1.78 0.48
CA ALA A 241 43.01 -1.90 1.81
C ALA A 241 42.13 -2.65 2.83
N SER A 242 40.81 -2.79 2.60
CA SER A 242 39.85 -3.48 3.47
C SER A 242 39.45 -4.85 2.93
N ALA A 243 39.97 -5.26 1.77
CA ALA A 243 39.63 -6.51 1.07
C ALA A 243 39.91 -7.77 1.92
N SER A 244 40.89 -7.73 2.83
CA SER A 244 41.29 -8.86 3.69
C SER A 244 40.18 -9.37 4.60
N VAL A 245 39.15 -8.55 4.88
CA VAL A 245 37.95 -9.00 5.63
C VAL A 245 37.26 -10.17 4.96
N PHE A 246 37.26 -10.21 3.63
CA PHE A 246 36.61 -11.28 2.88
C PHE A 246 37.41 -12.60 2.83
N ASP A 247 38.66 -12.63 3.28
CA ASP A 247 39.47 -13.86 3.30
C ASP A 247 38.89 -14.91 4.23
N LYS A 248 38.18 -14.47 5.27
CA LYS A 248 37.54 -15.36 6.25
C LYS A 248 36.18 -15.90 5.79
N ARG A 249 35.61 -15.37 4.70
CA ARG A 249 34.36 -15.87 4.15
C ARG A 249 34.45 -17.36 3.84
N ARG A 250 33.55 -18.13 4.44
CA ARG A 250 33.57 -19.64 4.36
C ARG A 250 32.89 -20.15 3.10
N TYR A 251 31.75 -19.51 2.69
CA TYR A 251 31.04 -19.93 1.48
C TYR A 251 31.77 -19.49 0.23
N PHE A 252 31.76 -20.34 -0.77
CA PHE A 252 32.18 -20.03 -2.15
C PHE A 252 31.15 -20.58 -3.12
N GLY A 253 30.82 -19.78 -4.16
CA GLY A 253 29.93 -20.17 -5.23
C GLY A 253 30.67 -20.68 -6.48
N GLY A 254 29.91 -21.08 -7.47
CA GLY A 254 30.47 -21.38 -8.80
C GLY A 254 31.17 -20.18 -9.40
N GLY A 255 32.34 -20.37 -9.99
CA GLY A 255 33.11 -19.30 -10.62
C GLY A 255 34.08 -18.53 -9.70
N THR A 256 34.00 -18.73 -8.35
CA THR A 256 34.83 -17.99 -7.38
C THR A 256 36.03 -18.77 -6.87
N VAL A 257 36.25 -19.98 -7.36
CA VAL A 257 37.38 -20.86 -7.00
C VAL A 257 38.09 -21.39 -8.24
N GLU A 258 39.40 -21.62 -8.11
CA GLU A 258 40.24 -22.24 -9.14
C GLU A 258 40.04 -23.75 -9.19
N MET A 259 39.94 -24.37 -8.01
CA MET A 259 39.82 -25.83 -7.89
C MET A 259 39.07 -26.20 -6.62
N VAL A 260 38.30 -27.30 -6.72
CA VAL A 260 37.60 -27.88 -5.58
C VAL A 260 37.84 -29.40 -5.57
N VAL A 261 38.25 -29.94 -4.42
CA VAL A 261 38.37 -31.39 -4.17
C VAL A 261 37.19 -31.80 -3.30
N CYS A 262 36.39 -32.77 -3.78
CA CYS A 262 35.15 -33.20 -3.11
C CYS A 262 35.24 -34.62 -2.53
N LEU A 263 36.06 -35.51 -3.14
CA LEU A 263 36.11 -36.93 -2.78
C LEU A 263 37.30 -37.18 -1.87
N LYS A 264 37.06 -37.88 -0.74
CA LYS A 264 38.03 -38.29 0.29
C LYS A 264 38.64 -37.14 1.08
N GLU A 265 39.00 -36.05 0.44
CA GLU A 265 39.48 -34.80 1.06
C GLU A 265 38.58 -33.66 0.68
N GLN A 266 38.43 -32.70 1.57
CA GLN A 266 37.72 -31.44 1.29
C GLN A 266 38.77 -30.34 1.25
N TRP A 267 38.97 -29.79 0.04
CA TRP A 267 39.92 -28.69 -0.18
C TRP A 267 39.45 -27.84 -1.35
N HIS A 268 39.77 -26.56 -1.32
CA HIS A 268 39.55 -25.66 -2.45
C HIS A 268 40.60 -24.55 -2.52
N ALA A 269 40.89 -24.10 -3.71
CA ALA A 269 41.73 -22.94 -3.99
C ALA A 269 40.81 -21.78 -4.43
N LYS A 270 40.86 -20.67 -3.71
CA LYS A 270 40.14 -19.42 -4.08
C LYS A 270 40.90 -18.76 -5.21
N LYS A 271 40.17 -18.04 -6.09
CA LYS A 271 40.79 -17.13 -7.06
C LYS A 271 41.57 -16.03 -6.33
N ALA A 272 42.69 -15.62 -6.89
CA ALA A 272 43.65 -14.71 -6.25
C ALA A 272 43.73 -13.32 -6.92
N ASP A 273 43.37 -13.23 -8.20
CA ASP A 273 43.73 -12.06 -9.03
C ASP A 273 42.93 -10.81 -8.70
N ALA A 274 41.61 -10.92 -8.58
CA ALA A 274 40.74 -9.76 -8.24
C ALA A 274 39.76 -10.11 -7.12
N LEU A 275 39.40 -9.10 -6.33
CA LEU A 275 38.45 -9.29 -5.24
C LEU A 275 37.07 -9.69 -5.76
N HIS A 276 36.57 -9.03 -6.81
CA HIS A 276 35.28 -9.34 -7.39
C HIS A 276 35.18 -10.80 -7.87
N GLU A 277 36.25 -11.37 -8.41
CA GLU A 277 36.27 -12.78 -8.84
C GLU A 277 36.05 -13.77 -7.70
N ARG A 278 36.36 -13.38 -6.45
CA ARG A 278 36.18 -14.20 -5.25
C ARG A 278 34.80 -14.02 -4.62
N LEU A 279 34.08 -12.95 -5.00
CA LEU A 279 32.84 -12.56 -4.31
C LEU A 279 31.59 -12.67 -5.19
N GLU A 280 31.75 -12.66 -6.51
CA GLU A 280 30.65 -12.79 -7.47
C GLU A 280 30.27 -14.25 -7.69
N ASP A 281 29.43 -14.77 -6.78
CA ASP A 281 28.99 -16.16 -6.80
C ASP A 281 28.06 -16.43 -8.00
N GLY A 282 28.41 -17.44 -8.78
CA GLY A 282 27.65 -17.89 -9.95
C GLY A 282 27.90 -17.01 -11.20
N THR A 283 27.21 -17.37 -12.28
CA THR A 283 27.31 -16.57 -13.53
C THR A 283 26.68 -15.20 -13.31
N LEU A 284 27.44 -14.15 -13.61
CA LEU A 284 26.96 -12.78 -13.51
C LEU A 284 25.71 -12.53 -14.37
N PRO A 285 24.85 -11.57 -13.99
CA PRO A 285 23.69 -11.17 -14.79
C PRO A 285 24.12 -10.33 -16.00
N ILE A 286 24.73 -10.99 -17.02
CA ILE A 286 25.39 -10.39 -18.18
C ILE A 286 24.52 -9.32 -18.81
N HIS A 287 23.26 -9.65 -19.12
CA HIS A 287 22.35 -8.72 -19.80
C HIS A 287 22.04 -7.47 -18.97
N SER A 288 21.93 -7.60 -17.65
CA SER A 288 21.78 -6.44 -16.76
C SER A 288 23.04 -5.57 -16.73
N ILE A 289 24.23 -6.16 -16.83
CA ILE A 289 25.48 -5.39 -16.88
C ILE A 289 25.61 -4.67 -18.23
N MET A 290 25.19 -5.28 -19.34
CA MET A 290 25.13 -4.60 -20.66
C MET A 290 24.07 -3.48 -20.64
N ALA A 291 22.95 -3.69 -19.97
CA ALA A 291 21.96 -2.65 -19.76
C ALA A 291 22.51 -1.48 -18.93
N LEU A 292 23.35 -1.76 -17.92
CA LEU A 292 24.02 -0.72 -17.14
C LEU A 292 24.96 0.13 -17.98
N ASP A 293 25.69 -0.47 -18.91
CA ASP A 293 26.54 0.25 -19.88
C ASP A 293 25.71 1.27 -20.66
N SER A 294 24.60 0.82 -21.23
CA SER A 294 23.66 1.69 -21.95
C SER A 294 23.08 2.77 -21.03
N ALA A 295 22.76 2.41 -19.79
CA ALA A 295 22.18 3.32 -18.80
C ALA A 295 23.13 4.46 -18.43
N MET A 296 24.40 4.16 -18.14
CA MET A 296 25.41 5.19 -17.82
C MET A 296 25.64 6.14 -19.00
N ALA A 297 25.70 5.62 -20.23
CA ALA A 297 25.87 6.44 -21.42
C ALA A 297 24.67 7.38 -21.65
N VAL A 298 23.46 6.84 -21.67
CA VAL A 298 22.24 7.63 -21.90
C VAL A 298 21.99 8.64 -20.77
N HIS A 299 22.23 8.25 -19.54
CA HIS A 299 22.07 9.17 -18.39
C HIS A 299 23.00 10.38 -18.52
N LYS A 300 24.25 10.17 -18.94
CA LYS A 300 25.19 11.25 -19.20
C LYS A 300 24.76 12.13 -20.39
N GLU A 301 24.23 11.53 -21.45
CA GLU A 301 23.69 12.25 -22.60
C GLU A 301 22.48 13.12 -22.22
N LEU A 302 21.54 12.61 -21.42
CA LEU A 302 20.32 13.32 -21.06
C LEU A 302 20.53 14.39 -19.99
N TYR A 303 21.34 14.10 -18.97
CA TYR A 303 21.44 14.93 -17.77
C TYR A 303 22.80 15.61 -17.57
N THR A 304 23.82 15.25 -18.34
CA THR A 304 25.18 15.78 -18.30
C THR A 304 25.96 15.34 -17.04
N SER A 305 25.47 15.64 -15.83
CA SER A 305 26.14 15.26 -14.57
C SER A 305 25.13 15.11 -13.40
N LEU A 306 25.56 14.39 -12.37
CA LEU A 306 24.81 14.28 -11.11
C LEU A 306 24.69 15.62 -10.38
N ASP A 307 25.65 16.56 -10.55
CA ASP A 307 25.54 17.89 -9.96
C ASP A 307 24.37 18.70 -10.52
N ARG A 308 24.14 18.60 -11.84
CA ARG A 308 22.97 19.24 -12.47
C ARG A 308 21.66 18.63 -11.99
N ILE A 309 21.62 17.31 -11.82
CA ILE A 309 20.47 16.61 -11.27
C ILE A 309 20.25 17.06 -9.81
N SER A 310 21.32 17.13 -9.02
CA SER A 310 21.28 17.56 -7.63
C SER A 310 20.73 18.98 -7.50
N SER A 311 21.25 19.92 -8.29
CA SER A 311 20.77 21.30 -8.32
C SER A 311 19.28 21.38 -8.68
N HIS A 312 18.86 20.69 -9.73
CA HIS A 312 17.48 20.66 -10.20
C HIS A 312 16.51 20.05 -9.18
N THR A 313 16.83 18.87 -8.64
CA THR A 313 15.96 18.18 -7.70
C THR A 313 15.93 18.87 -6.33
N THR A 314 17.01 19.51 -5.90
CA THR A 314 17.05 20.36 -4.70
C THR A 314 16.11 21.55 -4.85
N TYR A 315 16.06 22.19 -6.03
CA TYR A 315 15.12 23.25 -6.32
C TYR A 315 13.67 22.81 -6.18
N LEU A 316 13.32 21.66 -6.79
CA LEU A 316 11.96 21.09 -6.71
C LEU A 316 11.56 20.75 -5.27
N ALA A 317 12.45 20.12 -4.51
CA ALA A 317 12.19 19.79 -3.10
C ALA A 317 11.99 21.03 -2.24
N ARG A 318 12.77 22.10 -2.46
CA ARG A 318 12.58 23.40 -1.82
C ARG A 318 11.22 24.00 -2.15
N GLN A 319 10.83 24.03 -3.44
CA GLN A 319 9.54 24.54 -3.87
C GLN A 319 8.37 23.78 -3.21
N LEU A 320 8.46 22.45 -3.16
CA LEU A 320 7.44 21.65 -2.49
C LEU A 320 7.39 21.93 -0.98
N TYR A 321 8.54 21.96 -0.30
CA TYR A 321 8.63 22.22 1.13
C TYR A 321 8.02 23.57 1.50
N GLU A 322 8.43 24.65 0.82
CA GLU A 322 7.94 26.01 1.06
C GLU A 322 6.42 26.09 0.89
N ARG A 323 5.89 25.51 -0.18
CA ARG A 323 4.46 25.53 -0.49
C ARG A 323 3.64 24.67 0.47
N LEU A 324 4.08 23.45 0.83
CA LEU A 324 3.37 22.63 1.81
C LEU A 324 3.38 23.26 3.21
N SER A 325 4.51 23.83 3.62
CA SER A 325 4.65 24.49 4.93
C SER A 325 3.84 25.77 5.04
N SER A 326 3.45 26.38 3.92
CA SER A 326 2.62 27.59 3.89
C SER A 326 1.11 27.30 3.84
N LEU A 327 0.69 26.05 3.61
CA LEU A 327 -0.73 25.72 3.54
C LEU A 327 -1.41 25.85 4.91
N ARG A 328 -2.53 26.57 4.91
CA ARG A 328 -3.36 26.79 6.11
C ARG A 328 -4.81 26.45 5.83
N HIS A 329 -5.51 25.94 6.83
CA HIS A 329 -6.96 25.88 6.85
C HIS A 329 -7.57 27.28 7.01
N GLY A 330 -8.86 27.42 6.74
CA GLY A 330 -9.58 28.70 6.89
C GLY A 330 -9.59 29.26 8.31
N ASN A 331 -9.26 28.46 9.34
CA ASN A 331 -9.09 28.91 10.73
C ASN A 331 -7.63 29.27 11.07
N GLY A 332 -6.68 29.17 10.12
CA GLY A 332 -5.27 29.51 10.31
C GLY A 332 -4.38 28.34 10.75
N GLU A 333 -4.94 27.18 11.07
CA GLU A 333 -4.17 26.01 11.48
C GLU A 333 -3.39 25.39 10.30
N ASP A 334 -2.25 24.76 10.62
CA ASP A 334 -1.36 24.10 9.66
C ASP A 334 -2.04 22.85 9.03
N VAL A 335 -2.02 22.77 7.70
CA VAL A 335 -2.48 21.60 6.95
C VAL A 335 -1.42 20.48 6.95
N CYS A 336 -0.15 20.84 6.84
CA CYS A 336 0.97 19.91 6.70
C CYS A 336 1.93 20.00 7.90
N HIS A 337 2.26 18.84 8.45
CA HIS A 337 3.37 18.72 9.40
C HIS A 337 4.53 18.01 8.71
N VAL A 338 5.59 18.76 8.38
CA VAL A 338 6.78 18.26 7.69
C VAL A 338 7.84 17.79 8.67
N TYR A 339 8.35 16.57 8.48
CA TYR A 339 9.39 15.96 9.32
C TYR A 339 10.79 16.34 8.82
N LYS A 340 11.18 17.57 9.07
CA LYS A 340 12.49 18.12 8.73
C LYS A 340 13.45 17.96 9.91
N ASP A 341 14.66 17.48 9.64
CA ASP A 341 15.71 17.50 10.65
C ASP A 341 16.18 18.95 10.88
N PRO A 342 16.44 19.37 12.13
CA PRO A 342 16.93 20.74 12.42
C PRO A 342 18.21 21.12 11.68
N ALA A 343 19.13 20.16 11.45
CA ALA A 343 20.38 20.37 10.75
C ALA A 343 20.23 20.43 9.22
N SER A 344 19.08 20.02 8.67
CA SER A 344 18.82 20.01 7.22
C SER A 344 18.24 21.34 6.75
N ASN A 345 18.55 21.73 5.51
CA ASN A 345 17.98 22.90 4.88
C ASN A 345 17.52 22.58 3.44
N TYR A 346 16.22 22.68 3.18
CA TYR A 346 15.70 22.58 1.82
C TYR A 346 16.23 23.73 0.97
N GLY A 347 16.91 23.43 -0.11
CA GLY A 347 17.66 24.36 -0.95
C GLY A 347 19.18 24.23 -0.80
N ASP A 348 19.65 23.48 0.20
CA ASP A 348 21.07 23.14 0.36
C ASP A 348 21.29 21.65 0.09
N SER A 349 21.92 21.34 -1.04
CA SER A 349 22.21 19.97 -1.45
C SER A 349 23.24 19.24 -0.60
N LEU A 350 23.94 19.92 0.30
CA LEU A 350 24.89 19.27 1.22
C LEU A 350 24.20 18.65 2.42
N THR A 351 23.07 19.22 2.85
CA THR A 351 22.37 18.80 4.08
C THR A 351 21.05 18.07 3.80
N GLN A 352 20.45 18.30 2.61
CA GLN A 352 19.13 17.81 2.29
C GLN A 352 19.02 17.27 0.86
N GLY A 353 18.56 16.05 0.71
CA GLY A 353 18.18 15.45 -0.59
C GLY A 353 16.73 15.75 -0.99
N PRO A 354 16.33 15.38 -2.22
CA PRO A 354 15.03 15.76 -2.79
C PRO A 354 13.88 14.87 -2.30
N VAL A 355 13.72 14.78 -1.00
CA VAL A 355 12.70 13.97 -0.32
C VAL A 355 12.00 14.81 0.71
N VAL A 356 10.67 14.86 0.67
CA VAL A 356 9.82 15.55 1.66
C VAL A 356 8.93 14.52 2.33
N ALA A 357 9.10 14.34 3.64
CA ALA A 357 8.28 13.48 4.48
C ALA A 357 7.37 14.32 5.37
N PHE A 358 6.09 14.00 5.41
CA PHE A 358 5.09 14.79 6.15
C PHE A 358 3.85 13.96 6.47
N ASN A 359 2.99 14.50 7.32
CA ASN A 359 1.62 14.06 7.51
C ASN A 359 0.68 15.26 7.44
N LEU A 360 -0.60 14.99 7.16
CA LEU A 360 -1.63 16.01 7.06
C LEU A 360 -2.46 16.09 8.34
N ARG A 361 -2.94 17.28 8.65
CA ARG A 361 -3.89 17.56 9.74
C ARG A 361 -5.19 18.10 9.19
N ASN A 362 -6.27 17.89 9.89
CA ASN A 362 -7.54 18.57 9.64
C ASN A 362 -7.60 19.90 10.42
N GLN A 363 -8.64 20.72 10.19
CA GLN A 363 -8.82 22.02 10.85
C GLN A 363 -8.94 21.96 12.39
N CYS A 364 -9.21 20.78 12.97
CA CYS A 364 -9.27 20.54 14.41
C CYS A 364 -7.93 20.01 14.97
N GLY A 365 -6.86 20.00 14.18
CA GLY A 365 -5.54 19.50 14.55
C GLY A 365 -5.40 17.97 14.55
N GLY A 366 -6.45 17.21 14.23
CA GLY A 366 -6.42 15.76 14.12
C GLY A 366 -5.64 15.28 12.88
N TRP A 367 -5.01 14.11 12.95
CA TRP A 367 -4.27 13.53 11.84
C TRP A 367 -5.18 12.98 10.76
N VAL A 368 -4.82 13.18 9.51
CA VAL A 368 -5.45 12.56 8.35
C VAL A 368 -4.81 11.20 8.08
N SER A 369 -5.61 10.19 7.75
CA SER A 369 -5.15 8.85 7.39
C SER A 369 -4.24 8.88 6.15
N ASN A 370 -3.02 8.35 6.24
CA ASN A 370 -2.08 8.25 5.11
C ASN A 370 -2.64 7.35 4.01
N ALA A 371 -3.34 6.28 4.40
CA ALA A 371 -4.01 5.37 3.46
C ALA A 371 -5.10 6.09 2.67
N GLU A 372 -5.78 7.08 3.25
CA GLU A 372 -6.77 7.89 2.55
C GLU A 372 -6.12 8.85 1.55
N VAL A 373 -5.00 9.47 1.95
CA VAL A 373 -4.20 10.30 1.03
C VAL A 373 -3.71 9.49 -0.16
N GLU A 374 -3.18 8.28 0.07
CA GLU A 374 -2.71 7.38 -0.99
C GLU A 374 -3.85 6.97 -1.94
N LYS A 375 -5.04 6.68 -1.40
CA LYS A 375 -6.22 6.33 -2.22
C LYS A 375 -6.64 7.49 -3.13
N LEU A 376 -6.71 8.71 -2.60
CA LEU A 376 -7.07 9.90 -3.36
C LEU A 376 -5.99 10.26 -4.38
N ALA A 377 -4.72 10.19 -4.00
CA ALA A 377 -3.59 10.40 -4.89
C ALA A 377 -3.63 9.42 -6.09
N ALA A 378 -3.89 8.13 -5.82
CA ALA A 378 -4.00 7.13 -6.89
C ALA A 378 -5.16 7.40 -7.86
N ILE A 379 -6.29 7.95 -7.39
CA ILE A 379 -7.42 8.35 -8.25
C ILE A 379 -7.01 9.53 -9.16
N LYS A 380 -6.19 10.44 -8.65
CA LYS A 380 -5.67 11.59 -9.40
C LYS A 380 -4.40 11.26 -10.19
N ASN A 381 -4.07 9.98 -10.38
CA ASN A 381 -2.84 9.49 -11.05
C ASN A 381 -1.55 10.05 -10.44
N ILE A 382 -1.53 10.30 -9.12
CA ILE A 382 -0.36 10.71 -8.37
C ILE A 382 0.22 9.48 -7.66
N GLN A 383 1.47 9.14 -7.92
CA GLN A 383 2.17 8.02 -7.32
C GLN A 383 3.07 8.54 -6.19
N LEU A 384 2.81 8.14 -4.97
CA LEU A 384 3.59 8.50 -3.79
C LEU A 384 3.75 7.29 -2.85
N ARG A 385 4.52 7.44 -1.79
CA ARG A 385 4.76 6.38 -0.82
C ARG A 385 4.21 6.75 0.55
N THR A 386 3.60 5.77 1.23
CA THR A 386 3.10 5.93 2.61
C THR A 386 3.61 4.82 3.52
N GLY A 387 3.50 5.02 4.84
CA GLY A 387 3.78 4.04 5.87
C GLY A 387 5.16 4.14 6.51
N GLY A 388 5.74 3.00 6.89
CA GLY A 388 6.99 2.93 7.66
C GLY A 388 8.28 3.12 6.84
N LEU A 389 8.20 3.25 5.52
CA LEU A 389 9.27 3.59 4.57
C LEU A 389 10.55 2.73 4.68
N CYS A 390 10.46 1.54 5.28
CA CYS A 390 11.62 0.69 5.61
C CYS A 390 12.71 1.42 6.43
N ASN A 391 12.33 2.43 7.20
CA ASN A 391 13.22 3.20 8.10
C ASN A 391 12.58 3.29 9.49
N PRO A 392 12.58 2.20 10.25
CA PRO A 392 11.82 2.11 11.49
C PRO A 392 12.31 3.06 12.57
N GLY A 393 13.62 3.30 12.67
CA GLY A 393 14.20 4.19 13.68
C GLY A 393 13.89 5.65 13.41
N GLY A 394 14.08 6.11 12.17
CA GLY A 394 13.77 7.48 11.77
C GLY A 394 12.28 7.80 11.87
N VAL A 395 11.42 6.87 11.39
CA VAL A 395 9.95 7.03 11.48
C VAL A 395 9.49 7.06 12.94
N ALA A 396 9.92 6.11 13.78
CA ALA A 396 9.53 6.08 15.18
C ALA A 396 9.96 7.34 15.93
N SER A 397 11.19 7.81 15.70
CA SER A 397 11.71 9.04 16.30
C SER A 397 10.91 10.27 15.87
N SER A 398 10.62 10.40 14.56
CA SER A 398 9.86 11.54 14.02
C SER A 398 8.42 11.59 14.50
N LEU A 399 7.79 10.43 14.69
CA LEU A 399 6.40 10.30 15.17
C LEU A 399 6.30 10.28 16.71
N GLY A 400 7.41 10.27 17.43
CA GLY A 400 7.43 10.15 18.89
C GLY A 400 6.83 8.83 19.37
N LEU A 401 7.12 7.71 18.66
CA LEU A 401 6.65 6.38 19.02
C LEU A 401 7.68 5.65 19.88
N ALA A 402 7.29 5.31 21.09
CA ALA A 402 8.10 4.49 21.98
C ALA A 402 8.14 3.01 21.49
N PRO A 403 9.17 2.23 21.83
CA PRO A 403 9.27 0.82 21.42
C PRO A 403 8.07 -0.05 21.85
N TRP A 404 7.49 0.22 23.01
CA TRP A 404 6.30 -0.49 23.48
C TRP A 404 5.05 -0.12 22.66
N GLU A 405 4.89 1.16 22.23
CA GLU A 405 3.79 1.58 21.35
C GLU A 405 3.87 0.87 20.00
N MET A 406 5.06 0.73 19.43
CA MET A 406 5.27 0.03 18.16
C MET A 406 4.86 -1.46 18.26
N ARG A 407 5.22 -2.15 19.37
CA ARG A 407 4.82 -3.54 19.60
C ARG A 407 3.29 -3.68 19.75
N GLU A 408 2.69 -2.77 20.46
CA GLU A 408 1.25 -2.75 20.66
C GLU A 408 0.49 -2.42 19.38
N ASN A 409 0.97 -1.48 18.58
CA ASN A 409 0.42 -1.19 17.26
C ASN A 409 0.45 -2.45 16.37
N PHE A 410 1.56 -3.21 16.39
CA PHE A 410 1.64 -4.47 15.67
C PHE A 410 0.61 -5.49 16.20
N SER A 411 0.44 -5.61 17.50
CA SER A 411 -0.55 -6.49 18.14
C SER A 411 -1.99 -6.07 17.83
N ALA A 412 -2.26 -4.77 17.70
CA ALA A 412 -3.53 -4.20 17.25
C ALA A 412 -3.80 -4.38 15.75
N GLY A 413 -2.93 -5.08 15.02
CA GLY A 413 -3.12 -5.42 13.61
C GLY A 413 -2.54 -4.41 12.62
N GLN A 414 -1.73 -3.44 13.07
CA GLN A 414 -1.01 -2.56 12.15
C GLN A 414 -0.08 -3.38 11.24
N ARG A 415 -0.16 -3.12 9.94
CA ARG A 415 0.76 -3.63 8.91
C ARG A 415 1.00 -2.53 7.89
N CYS A 416 2.15 -2.57 7.21
CA CYS A 416 2.41 -1.65 6.09
C CYS A 416 1.32 -1.80 5.02
N GLY A 417 0.70 -0.67 4.64
CA GLY A 417 -0.31 -0.63 3.58
C GLY A 417 -1.72 -1.02 3.98
N ASN A 418 -2.04 -1.17 5.27
CA ASN A 418 -3.42 -1.31 5.73
C ASN A 418 -4.01 0.04 6.20
N ASP A 419 -5.34 0.07 6.38
CA ASP A 419 -6.08 1.29 6.76
C ASP A 419 -5.93 1.65 8.25
N ASN A 420 -5.18 0.87 9.04
CA ASN A 420 -4.95 1.08 10.47
C ASN A 420 -3.68 1.91 10.71
N ASP A 421 -3.65 3.11 10.19
CA ASP A 421 -2.48 4.00 10.16
C ASP A 421 -2.53 5.15 11.16
N ILE A 422 -3.63 5.27 11.93
CA ILE A 422 -3.74 6.15 13.10
C ILE A 422 -4.16 5.30 14.29
N LEU A 423 -3.31 5.22 15.30
CA LEU A 423 -3.58 4.49 16.54
C LEU A 423 -3.28 5.41 17.73
N ARG A 424 -4.19 5.46 18.70
CA ARG A 424 -4.06 6.34 19.89
C ARG A 424 -3.81 7.81 19.54
N ALA A 425 -4.51 8.31 18.53
CA ALA A 425 -4.35 9.66 18.01
C ALA A 425 -2.95 10.01 17.49
N LYS A 426 -2.10 9.00 17.20
CA LYS A 426 -0.79 9.16 16.55
C LYS A 426 -0.78 8.43 15.22
N PRO A 427 -0.16 9.00 14.16
CA PRO A 427 0.09 8.27 12.92
C PRO A 427 1.12 7.15 13.16
N THR A 428 0.99 6.05 12.44
CA THR A 428 1.90 4.90 12.53
C THR A 428 2.90 4.84 11.37
N GLY A 429 2.83 5.82 10.49
CA GLY A 429 3.68 6.02 9.33
C GLY A 429 3.56 7.45 8.81
N MET A 430 4.17 7.71 7.68
CA MET A 430 4.18 9.05 7.08
C MET A 430 3.99 8.97 5.57
N ILE A 431 3.75 10.12 4.95
CA ILE A 431 3.69 10.33 3.51
C ILE A 431 5.07 10.78 3.05
N ARG A 432 5.57 10.20 1.98
CA ARG A 432 6.83 10.60 1.37
C ARG A 432 6.64 10.96 -0.09
N VAL A 433 7.11 12.13 -0.46
CA VAL A 433 7.26 12.61 -1.84
C VAL A 433 8.74 12.72 -2.14
N SER A 434 9.16 12.26 -3.31
CA SER A 434 10.56 12.34 -3.75
C SER A 434 10.65 12.63 -5.24
N PHE A 435 11.65 13.41 -5.62
CA PHE A 435 11.89 13.83 -6.99
C PHE A 435 13.07 13.08 -7.61
N GLY A 436 13.00 12.86 -8.92
CA GLY A 436 14.07 12.33 -9.74
C GLY A 436 14.49 13.32 -10.83
N ALA A 437 15.48 12.95 -11.62
CA ALA A 437 16.06 13.79 -12.66
C ALA A 437 15.03 14.33 -13.68
N MET A 438 13.97 13.57 -13.95
CA MET A 438 12.89 13.91 -14.91
C MET A 438 11.68 14.60 -14.28
N SER A 439 11.69 14.86 -12.99
CA SER A 439 10.59 15.57 -12.31
C SER A 439 10.53 17.05 -12.74
N THR A 440 9.34 17.63 -12.74
CA THR A 440 9.11 19.00 -13.21
C THR A 440 8.39 19.84 -12.16
N LEU A 441 8.36 21.16 -12.35
CA LEU A 441 7.56 22.08 -11.54
C LEU A 441 6.05 21.75 -11.61
N SER A 442 5.58 21.26 -12.76
CA SER A 442 4.21 20.77 -12.93
C SER A 442 3.87 19.64 -11.95
N ASP A 443 4.82 18.77 -11.58
CA ASP A 443 4.58 17.74 -10.57
C ASP A 443 4.37 18.35 -9.19
N VAL A 444 5.13 19.39 -8.85
CA VAL A 444 4.96 20.15 -7.61
C VAL A 444 3.59 20.85 -7.59
N ASP A 445 3.23 21.53 -8.69
CA ASP A 445 1.97 22.26 -8.82
C ASP A 445 0.77 21.31 -8.68
N LYS A 446 0.80 20.19 -9.39
CA LYS A 446 -0.27 19.17 -9.33
C LYS A 446 -0.41 18.58 -7.92
N PHE A 447 0.72 18.31 -7.26
CA PHE A 447 0.68 17.75 -5.91
C PHE A 447 0.18 18.75 -4.86
N VAL A 448 0.66 19.99 -4.89
CA VAL A 448 0.17 21.06 -4.00
C VAL A 448 -1.30 21.37 -4.26
N GLY A 449 -1.70 21.42 -5.55
CA GLY A 449 -3.11 21.55 -5.95
C GLY A 449 -3.97 20.41 -5.40
N PHE A 450 -3.51 19.18 -5.48
CA PHE A 450 -4.17 18.01 -4.90
C PHE A 450 -4.34 18.15 -3.37
N VAL A 451 -3.28 18.54 -2.65
CA VAL A 451 -3.38 18.74 -1.19
C VAL A 451 -4.36 19.85 -0.87
N ARG A 452 -4.35 20.95 -1.64
CA ARG A 452 -5.29 22.07 -1.46
C ARG A 452 -6.73 21.65 -1.74
N GLU A 453 -6.99 20.94 -2.82
CA GLU A 453 -8.33 20.50 -3.24
C GLU A 453 -8.99 19.60 -2.19
N PHE A 454 -8.23 18.67 -1.62
CA PHE A 454 -8.81 17.61 -0.78
C PHE A 454 -8.59 17.79 0.72
N PHE A 455 -7.60 18.56 1.15
CA PHE A 455 -7.19 18.58 2.56
C PHE A 455 -7.16 19.96 3.19
N VAL A 456 -7.24 21.05 2.42
CA VAL A 456 -7.47 22.39 2.97
C VAL A 456 -8.97 22.56 3.18
N GLN A 457 -9.36 22.84 4.40
CA GLN A 457 -10.76 23.11 4.76
C GLN A 457 -10.95 24.62 4.87
N GLU A 458 -11.81 25.18 4.01
CA GLU A 458 -12.25 26.57 4.09
C GLU A 458 -13.22 26.74 5.26
N ARG A 459 -13.33 27.95 5.79
CA ARG A 459 -14.26 28.27 6.85
C ARG A 459 -15.67 28.09 6.30
N GLN A 460 -16.34 26.98 6.59
CA GLN A 460 -17.79 26.88 6.35
C GLN A 460 -18.46 27.94 7.21
N LEU A 461 -19.03 28.94 6.55
CA LEU A 461 -20.13 29.69 7.12
C LEU A 461 -21.23 28.66 7.36
N LEU A 462 -21.43 28.28 8.61
CA LEU A 462 -22.60 27.51 9.01
C LEU A 462 -23.83 28.36 8.63
N ASP A 463 -24.46 28.03 7.52
CA ASP A 463 -25.85 28.40 7.27
C ASP A 463 -26.71 27.61 8.26
N THR A 464 -26.75 28.11 9.48
CA THR A 464 -27.75 27.76 10.48
C THR A 464 -29.02 28.54 10.17
N SER A 465 -29.68 28.16 9.10
CA SER A 465 -31.11 28.47 8.97
C SER A 465 -31.87 27.34 9.64
N PRO A 466 -32.51 27.56 10.79
CA PRO A 466 -33.39 26.57 11.37
C PRO A 466 -34.63 26.47 10.45
N MET A 467 -34.72 25.37 9.69
CA MET A 467 -35.99 25.01 9.08
C MET A 467 -36.99 24.69 10.24
N MET A 468 -37.97 25.55 10.40
CA MET A 468 -39.09 25.29 11.28
C MET A 468 -39.84 24.04 10.78
N SER A 469 -39.71 22.95 11.55
CA SER A 469 -40.56 21.79 11.43
C SER A 469 -42.00 22.18 11.73
N ALA A 470 -42.85 22.22 10.70
CA ALA A 470 -44.28 22.17 10.89
C ALA A 470 -44.64 20.76 11.38
N ALA A 471 -45.25 20.68 12.53
CA ALA A 471 -45.77 19.42 13.06
C ALA A 471 -46.90 18.92 12.12
N VAL A 472 -46.58 17.87 11.37
CA VAL A 472 -47.54 17.11 10.55
C VAL A 472 -47.91 15.86 11.31
N GLU A 473 -49.22 15.62 11.52
CA GLU A 473 -49.72 14.38 12.11
C GLU A 473 -49.17 13.14 11.37
N PRO A 474 -48.92 12.02 12.09
CA PRO A 474 -48.34 10.82 11.48
C PRO A 474 -49.31 10.20 10.49
N PRO A 475 -48.92 9.97 9.22
CA PRO A 475 -49.77 9.29 8.25
C PRO A 475 -49.89 7.82 8.59
N THR A 476 -51.05 7.25 8.35
CA THR A 476 -51.38 5.81 8.56
C THR A 476 -50.69 4.84 7.63
N GLN A 477 -49.87 5.31 6.66
CA GLN A 477 -49.08 4.50 5.71
C GLN A 477 -47.64 5.00 5.67
N SER A 478 -46.68 4.09 5.52
CA SER A 478 -45.25 4.43 5.44
C SER A 478 -44.90 5.26 4.21
N ARG A 479 -44.12 6.32 4.41
CA ARG A 479 -43.64 7.21 3.35
C ARG A 479 -42.50 6.64 2.52
N LEU A 480 -41.85 5.59 3.02
CA LEU A 480 -40.71 4.94 2.38
C LEU A 480 -41.05 3.48 2.03
N HIS A 481 -40.38 2.97 0.99
CA HIS A 481 -40.49 1.56 0.57
C HIS A 481 -39.14 1.00 0.15
N VAL A 482 -39.03 -0.32 0.05
CA VAL A 482 -37.89 -1.00 -0.54
C VAL A 482 -37.98 -0.83 -2.05
N GLU A 483 -37.11 -0.03 -2.64
CA GLU A 483 -37.02 0.18 -4.08
C GLU A 483 -36.40 -1.01 -4.79
N SER A 484 -35.33 -1.57 -4.23
CA SER A 484 -34.65 -2.75 -4.80
C SER A 484 -33.93 -3.55 -3.75
N LEU A 485 -33.85 -4.86 -4.00
CA LEU A 485 -33.06 -5.82 -3.26
C LEU A 485 -32.00 -6.41 -4.16
N SER A 486 -30.78 -6.51 -3.68
CA SER A 486 -29.66 -7.12 -4.42
C SER A 486 -28.84 -8.02 -3.52
N VAL A 487 -28.43 -9.16 -4.05
CA VAL A 487 -27.46 -10.06 -3.44
C VAL A 487 -26.23 -10.19 -4.34
N TYR A 488 -25.08 -10.44 -3.75
CA TYR A 488 -23.80 -10.58 -4.44
C TYR A 488 -23.24 -11.98 -4.21
N PRO A 489 -23.78 -13.02 -4.87
CA PRO A 489 -23.47 -14.41 -4.53
C PRO A 489 -21.97 -14.68 -4.49
N ILE A 490 -21.22 -14.22 -5.47
CA ILE A 490 -19.76 -14.34 -5.52
C ILE A 490 -19.12 -13.01 -5.07
N LYS A 491 -18.32 -13.07 -4.02
CA LYS A 491 -17.59 -11.90 -3.49
C LYS A 491 -16.85 -11.18 -4.60
N SER A 492 -17.01 -9.86 -4.67
CA SER A 492 -16.35 -8.98 -5.66
C SER A 492 -16.80 -9.18 -7.12
N CYS A 493 -17.76 -10.05 -7.43
CA CYS A 493 -18.42 -10.10 -8.73
C CYS A 493 -19.66 -9.18 -8.76
N ALA A 494 -20.36 -9.11 -9.88
CA ALA A 494 -21.58 -8.31 -9.99
C ALA A 494 -22.70 -8.78 -9.05
N GLY A 495 -23.67 -7.91 -8.81
CA GLY A 495 -24.88 -8.24 -8.06
C GLY A 495 -25.93 -8.99 -8.89
N PHE A 496 -26.81 -9.67 -8.20
CA PHE A 496 -28.06 -10.21 -8.71
C PHE A 496 -29.22 -9.44 -8.08
N SER A 497 -30.00 -8.78 -8.92
CA SER A 497 -31.21 -8.08 -8.48
C SER A 497 -32.32 -9.09 -8.20
N VAL A 498 -32.88 -9.05 -7.01
CA VAL A 498 -34.00 -9.92 -6.62
C VAL A 498 -35.25 -9.49 -7.39
N PRO A 499 -35.97 -10.42 -8.04
CA PRO A 499 -37.22 -10.10 -8.72
C PRO A 499 -38.24 -9.46 -7.77
N PRO A 500 -39.02 -8.45 -8.23
CA PRO A 500 -39.94 -7.73 -7.35
C PRO A 500 -40.99 -8.60 -6.62
N ASP A 501 -41.46 -9.67 -7.28
CA ASP A 501 -42.48 -10.56 -6.71
C ASP A 501 -41.93 -11.68 -5.82
N SER A 502 -40.60 -11.65 -5.54
CA SER A 502 -39.94 -12.69 -4.76
C SER A 502 -39.76 -12.27 -3.32
N ALA A 503 -40.39 -12.96 -2.35
CA ALA A 503 -40.05 -12.84 -0.95
C ALA A 503 -38.65 -13.44 -0.72
N TRP A 504 -37.69 -12.62 -0.30
CA TRP A 504 -36.31 -13.03 -0.13
C TRP A 504 -35.97 -13.30 1.32
N GLU A 505 -35.46 -14.48 1.59
CA GLU A 505 -35.11 -14.95 2.94
C GLU A 505 -34.07 -14.05 3.59
N VAL A 506 -34.30 -13.68 4.85
CA VAL A 506 -33.36 -12.94 5.69
C VAL A 506 -32.78 -13.89 6.73
N ARG A 507 -31.44 -13.97 6.75
CA ARG A 507 -30.67 -14.82 7.66
C ARG A 507 -29.89 -13.96 8.67
N PRO A 508 -29.41 -14.55 9.76
CA PRO A 508 -28.52 -13.81 10.69
C PRO A 508 -27.28 -13.24 10.02
N GLU A 509 -26.77 -13.89 8.99
CA GLU A 509 -25.59 -13.51 8.23
C GLU A 509 -25.86 -12.50 7.09
N GLY A 510 -27.14 -12.13 6.86
CA GLY A 510 -27.59 -11.24 5.80
C GLY A 510 -28.69 -11.83 4.91
N LEU A 511 -28.86 -11.29 3.73
CA LEU A 511 -29.81 -11.86 2.75
C LEU A 511 -29.31 -13.22 2.24
N ALA A 512 -30.23 -14.15 2.03
CA ALA A 512 -29.89 -15.47 1.54
C ALA A 512 -29.03 -15.40 0.26
N TRP A 513 -28.02 -16.25 0.18
CA TRP A 513 -27.08 -16.36 -0.93
C TRP A 513 -26.16 -15.14 -1.12
N ASP A 514 -26.15 -14.16 -0.21
CA ASP A 514 -25.27 -13.03 -0.30
C ASP A 514 -23.85 -13.41 0.15
N ARG A 515 -22.87 -13.26 -0.77
CA ARG A 515 -21.44 -13.46 -0.51
C ARG A 515 -21.11 -14.84 0.14
N GLU A 516 -21.75 -15.90 -0.38
CA GLU A 516 -21.44 -17.28 0.00
C GLU A 516 -20.26 -17.87 -0.80
N TRP A 517 -19.91 -17.28 -1.94
CA TRP A 517 -18.81 -17.73 -2.78
C TRP A 517 -17.73 -16.68 -2.95
N CYS A 518 -16.51 -17.13 -3.22
CA CYS A 518 -15.40 -16.29 -3.64
C CYS A 518 -14.49 -17.01 -4.63
N LEU A 519 -13.74 -16.24 -5.42
CA LEU A 519 -12.68 -16.76 -6.25
C LEU A 519 -11.37 -16.69 -5.47
N VAL A 520 -10.65 -17.81 -5.39
CA VAL A 520 -9.41 -17.95 -4.61
C VAL A 520 -8.25 -18.18 -5.56
N HIS A 521 -7.20 -17.38 -5.43
CA HIS A 521 -5.97 -17.52 -6.23
C HIS A 521 -5.27 -18.83 -5.92
N GLN A 522 -4.97 -19.65 -6.95
CA GLN A 522 -4.39 -20.99 -6.75
C GLN A 522 -3.05 -21.00 -6.02
N GLY A 523 -2.19 -20.03 -6.32
CA GLY A 523 -0.84 -19.99 -5.73
C GLY A 523 -0.76 -19.41 -4.32
N THR A 524 -1.64 -18.42 -3.97
CA THR A 524 -1.54 -17.70 -2.69
C THR A 524 -2.64 -18.02 -1.70
N GLY A 525 -3.70 -18.70 -2.11
CA GLY A 525 -4.89 -18.96 -1.29
C GLY A 525 -5.69 -17.69 -0.94
N ALA A 526 -5.35 -16.52 -1.52
CA ALA A 526 -6.05 -15.28 -1.24
C ALA A 526 -7.30 -15.13 -2.10
N ALA A 527 -8.40 -14.62 -1.52
CA ALA A 527 -9.59 -14.30 -2.28
C ALA A 527 -9.32 -13.11 -3.22
N LEU A 528 -9.75 -13.25 -4.48
CA LEU A 528 -9.66 -12.20 -5.47
C LEU A 528 -10.62 -11.06 -5.12
N SER A 529 -10.26 -9.84 -5.50
CA SER A 529 -11.09 -8.66 -5.27
C SER A 529 -11.22 -7.80 -6.52
N GLN A 530 -12.40 -7.19 -6.71
CA GLN A 530 -12.66 -6.27 -7.82
C GLN A 530 -11.68 -5.09 -7.84
N LYS A 531 -11.20 -4.65 -6.66
CA LYS A 531 -10.17 -3.60 -6.55
C LYS A 531 -8.88 -3.98 -7.30
N ARG A 532 -8.49 -5.25 -7.27
CA ARG A 532 -7.27 -5.77 -7.90
C ARG A 532 -7.53 -6.27 -9.32
N TYR A 533 -8.71 -6.86 -9.54
CA TYR A 533 -9.17 -7.43 -10.80
C TYR A 533 -10.50 -6.81 -11.20
N PRO A 534 -10.52 -5.59 -11.78
CA PRO A 534 -11.77 -4.89 -12.11
C PRO A 534 -12.73 -5.70 -13.00
N LYS A 535 -12.20 -6.53 -13.90
CA LYS A 535 -12.98 -7.43 -14.76
C LYS A 535 -13.92 -8.37 -13.99
N MET A 536 -13.74 -8.57 -12.68
CA MET A 536 -14.72 -9.31 -11.87
C MET A 536 -16.10 -8.65 -11.86
N ALA A 537 -16.23 -7.37 -12.16
CA ALA A 537 -17.50 -6.67 -12.36
C ALA A 537 -18.32 -7.25 -13.54
N LEU A 538 -17.64 -7.86 -14.51
CA LEU A 538 -18.27 -8.42 -15.71
C LEU A 538 -18.68 -9.89 -15.55
N ILE A 539 -18.45 -10.48 -14.39
CA ILE A 539 -18.93 -11.81 -14.02
C ILE A 539 -20.31 -11.62 -13.37
N ARG A 540 -21.37 -12.17 -14.01
CA ARG A 540 -22.78 -11.99 -13.64
C ARG A 540 -23.35 -13.24 -13.01
N PRO A 541 -23.31 -13.39 -11.68
CA PRO A 541 -24.01 -14.48 -11.00
C PRO A 541 -25.52 -14.20 -10.94
N SER A 542 -26.33 -15.24 -11.07
CA SER A 542 -27.78 -15.23 -10.86
C SER A 542 -28.22 -16.46 -10.07
N ILE A 543 -29.26 -16.31 -9.29
CA ILE A 543 -29.81 -17.39 -8.45
C ILE A 543 -31.10 -17.89 -9.08
N ASP A 544 -31.13 -19.17 -9.43
CA ASP A 544 -32.29 -19.89 -9.93
C ASP A 544 -32.81 -20.81 -8.80
N LEU A 545 -33.77 -20.30 -8.01
CA LEU A 545 -34.32 -21.00 -6.86
C LEU A 545 -35.15 -22.22 -7.24
N GLU A 546 -35.82 -22.20 -8.43
CA GLU A 546 -36.64 -23.29 -8.91
C GLU A 546 -35.79 -24.52 -9.24
N LYS A 547 -34.65 -24.29 -9.90
CA LYS A 547 -33.70 -25.36 -10.25
C LYS A 547 -32.64 -25.60 -9.21
N GLY A 548 -32.57 -24.78 -8.17
CA GLY A 548 -31.54 -24.86 -7.14
C GLY A 548 -30.12 -24.65 -7.65
N LEU A 549 -29.92 -23.67 -8.57
CA LEU A 549 -28.65 -23.43 -9.26
C LEU A 549 -28.18 -21.99 -9.10
N LEU A 550 -26.88 -21.82 -8.86
CA LEU A 550 -26.15 -20.59 -9.12
C LEU A 550 -25.68 -20.65 -10.59
N ARG A 551 -26.16 -19.74 -11.40
CA ARG A 551 -25.71 -19.54 -12.79
C ARG A 551 -24.73 -18.38 -12.83
N VAL A 552 -23.69 -18.51 -13.63
CA VAL A 552 -22.68 -17.46 -13.78
C VAL A 552 -22.42 -17.24 -15.25
N SER A 553 -22.76 -16.07 -15.76
CA SER A 553 -22.50 -15.63 -17.12
C SER A 553 -21.43 -14.57 -17.20
N LEU A 554 -20.85 -14.40 -18.39
CA LEU A 554 -19.83 -13.39 -18.68
C LEU A 554 -20.41 -12.34 -19.63
N VAL A 555 -20.10 -11.05 -19.37
CA VAL A 555 -20.57 -9.94 -20.23
C VAL A 555 -19.41 -9.06 -20.69
N GLY A 556 -19.67 -8.23 -21.69
CA GLY A 556 -18.72 -7.26 -22.22
C GLY A 556 -17.40 -7.89 -22.67
N ALA A 557 -16.28 -7.33 -22.26
CA ALA A 557 -14.95 -7.78 -22.68
C ALA A 557 -14.61 -9.24 -22.30
N LEU A 558 -15.38 -9.88 -21.42
CA LEU A 558 -15.17 -11.27 -21.03
C LEU A 558 -15.88 -12.28 -21.94
N GLN A 559 -16.86 -11.88 -22.72
CA GLN A 559 -17.64 -12.81 -23.57
C GLN A 559 -16.80 -13.61 -24.58
N ASN A 560 -15.70 -13.00 -25.05
CA ASN A 560 -14.84 -13.62 -26.07
C ASN A 560 -13.57 -14.28 -25.44
N THR A 561 -13.50 -14.41 -24.14
CA THR A 561 -12.31 -14.99 -23.46
C THR A 561 -12.40 -16.51 -23.31
N THR A 562 -13.57 -17.08 -23.50
CA THR A 562 -13.81 -18.52 -23.36
C THR A 562 -14.95 -18.95 -24.27
N ASP A 563 -14.92 -20.21 -24.77
CA ASP A 563 -16.00 -20.83 -25.54
C ASP A 563 -17.24 -21.11 -24.66
N MET A 564 -17.08 -21.09 -23.34
CA MET A 564 -18.17 -21.27 -22.38
C MET A 564 -18.68 -19.92 -21.91
N HIS A 565 -19.86 -19.50 -22.35
CA HIS A 565 -20.43 -18.21 -21.94
C HIS A 565 -21.14 -18.25 -20.58
N GLU A 566 -21.51 -19.43 -20.11
CA GLU A 566 -22.21 -19.66 -18.84
C GLU A 566 -21.73 -20.93 -18.17
N ILE A 567 -21.70 -20.92 -16.83
CA ILE A 567 -21.49 -22.09 -16.00
C ILE A 567 -22.52 -22.14 -14.87
N THR A 568 -22.87 -23.35 -14.44
CA THR A 568 -23.82 -23.57 -13.34
C THR A 568 -23.19 -24.41 -12.25
N VAL A 569 -23.51 -24.05 -11.01
CA VAL A 569 -23.17 -24.84 -9.82
C VAL A 569 -24.41 -24.97 -8.93
N PRO A 570 -24.67 -26.14 -8.32
CA PRO A 570 -25.81 -26.30 -7.43
C PRO A 570 -25.73 -25.43 -6.18
N LEU A 571 -26.87 -24.90 -5.73
CA LEU A 571 -27.00 -24.19 -4.47
C LEU A 571 -26.84 -25.13 -3.27
N SER A 572 -27.03 -26.42 -3.43
CA SER A 572 -26.82 -27.40 -2.37
C SER A 572 -25.36 -27.45 -1.92
N ALA A 573 -25.14 -27.68 -0.63
CA ALA A 573 -23.80 -27.84 -0.05
C ALA A 573 -23.38 -29.33 0.01
N ASP A 574 -23.72 -30.14 -0.99
CA ASP A 574 -23.38 -31.57 -1.03
C ASP A 574 -21.86 -31.77 -0.94
N PRO A 575 -21.33 -32.43 0.11
CA PRO A 575 -19.90 -32.63 0.31
C PRO A 575 -19.18 -33.30 -0.87
N ARG A 576 -19.89 -34.11 -1.66
CA ARG A 576 -19.34 -34.83 -2.84
C ARG A 576 -18.86 -33.91 -3.96
N MET A 577 -19.30 -32.65 -3.95
CA MET A 577 -18.94 -31.65 -4.96
C MET A 577 -17.63 -30.93 -4.66
N PHE A 578 -17.14 -31.06 -3.45
CA PHE A 578 -15.95 -30.37 -2.99
C PHE A 578 -14.75 -31.30 -2.95
N THR A 579 -13.55 -30.72 -3.06
CA THR A 579 -12.29 -31.47 -2.91
C THR A 579 -12.13 -31.92 -1.45
N ASP A 580 -11.90 -33.22 -1.23
CA ASP A 580 -11.41 -33.69 0.08
C ASP A 580 -9.97 -33.15 0.24
N GLY A 581 -9.75 -32.42 1.35
CA GLY A 581 -8.55 -31.64 1.63
C GLY A 581 -7.21 -32.42 1.60
N GLY A 582 -6.89 -33.07 0.50
CA GLY A 582 -5.69 -33.88 0.31
C GLY A 582 -4.42 -33.09 0.01
N THR A 583 -4.52 -31.88 -0.55
CA THR A 583 -3.33 -31.11 -0.98
C THR A 583 -3.30 -29.65 -0.50
N TYR A 584 -4.39 -29.14 0.04
CA TYR A 584 -4.48 -27.79 0.58
C TYR A 584 -4.75 -27.79 2.10
N LYS A 585 -4.09 -28.69 2.85
CA LYS A 585 -4.23 -28.79 4.31
C LYS A 585 -3.88 -27.50 5.06
N ASP A 586 -3.23 -26.53 4.42
CA ASP A 586 -2.84 -25.24 4.99
C ASP A 586 -3.31 -24.02 4.21
N ALA A 587 -4.05 -24.18 3.13
CA ALA A 587 -4.60 -23.06 2.37
C ALA A 587 -5.89 -22.56 3.02
N ARG A 588 -5.76 -21.91 4.17
CA ARG A 588 -6.79 -21.04 4.72
C ARG A 588 -6.97 -19.91 3.75
N ALA A 589 -8.09 -19.91 3.01
CA ALA A 589 -8.41 -18.78 2.15
C ALA A 589 -8.40 -17.49 3.00
N LYS A 590 -7.68 -16.47 2.55
CA LYS A 590 -7.60 -15.19 3.26
C LYS A 590 -8.59 -14.21 2.67
N VAL A 591 -9.55 -13.76 3.48
CA VAL A 591 -10.53 -12.75 3.11
C VAL A 591 -10.40 -11.57 4.06
N CYS A 592 -10.03 -10.41 3.54
CA CYS A 592 -9.85 -9.18 4.35
C CYS A 592 -8.95 -9.35 5.59
N GLY A 593 -7.91 -10.18 5.47
CA GLY A 593 -6.99 -10.48 6.58
C GLY A 593 -7.41 -11.66 7.47
N ASP A 594 -8.67 -12.10 7.41
CA ASP A 594 -9.17 -13.25 8.15
C ASP A 594 -8.89 -14.56 7.39
N SER A 595 -8.41 -15.58 8.08
CA SER A 595 -8.33 -16.94 7.54
C SER A 595 -9.70 -17.61 7.63
N ILE A 596 -10.18 -18.17 6.52
CA ILE A 596 -11.45 -18.88 6.45
C ILE A 596 -11.24 -20.31 5.94
N GLU A 597 -12.08 -21.23 6.40
CA GLU A 597 -12.16 -22.59 5.87
C GLU A 597 -13.21 -22.62 4.76
N ALA A 598 -12.78 -22.38 3.53
CA ALA A 598 -13.64 -22.49 2.36
C ALA A 598 -13.31 -23.76 1.58
N LYS A 599 -14.34 -24.40 1.01
CA LYS A 599 -14.17 -25.60 0.17
C LYS A 599 -14.24 -25.24 -1.30
N THR A 600 -13.27 -25.72 -2.08
CA THR A 600 -13.21 -25.53 -3.52
C THR A 600 -13.98 -26.64 -4.26
N TYR A 601 -14.61 -26.29 -5.38
CA TYR A 601 -15.30 -27.25 -6.23
C TYR A 601 -14.31 -28.19 -6.93
N ARG A 602 -14.68 -29.50 -7.05
CA ARG A 602 -13.84 -30.51 -7.73
C ARG A 602 -13.78 -30.32 -9.24
N SER A 603 -14.83 -29.74 -9.84
CA SER A 603 -14.93 -29.59 -11.28
C SER A 603 -13.79 -28.74 -11.85
N SER A 604 -13.02 -29.34 -12.74
CA SER A 604 -12.00 -28.66 -13.54
C SER A 604 -12.57 -27.53 -14.39
N ASP A 605 -13.80 -27.73 -14.90
CA ASP A 605 -14.48 -26.81 -15.80
C ASP A 605 -14.86 -25.52 -15.09
N VAL A 606 -15.28 -25.62 -13.81
CA VAL A 606 -15.56 -24.43 -12.96
C VAL A 606 -14.29 -23.60 -12.79
N SER A 607 -13.18 -24.23 -12.48
CA SER A 607 -11.89 -23.53 -12.32
C SER A 607 -11.36 -22.98 -13.64
N ALA A 608 -11.50 -23.74 -14.72
CA ALA A 608 -11.08 -23.33 -16.06
C ALA A 608 -11.87 -22.13 -16.56
N PHE A 609 -13.18 -22.08 -16.31
CA PHE A 609 -14.07 -20.97 -16.69
C PHE A 609 -13.57 -19.65 -16.09
N PHE A 610 -13.40 -19.58 -14.78
CA PHE A 610 -12.95 -18.35 -14.10
C PHE A 610 -11.51 -17.99 -14.43
N THR A 611 -10.62 -18.99 -14.54
CA THR A 611 -9.22 -18.78 -14.90
C THR A 611 -9.10 -18.16 -16.30
N ARG A 612 -9.85 -18.65 -17.29
CA ARG A 612 -9.84 -18.08 -18.63
C ARG A 612 -10.46 -16.68 -18.65
N ALA A 613 -11.59 -16.48 -17.96
CA ALA A 613 -12.27 -15.20 -17.90
C ALA A 613 -11.36 -14.09 -17.33
N LEU A 614 -10.64 -14.37 -16.25
CA LEU A 614 -9.84 -13.37 -15.55
C LEU A 614 -8.36 -13.34 -15.96
N GLY A 615 -7.88 -14.39 -16.65
CA GLY A 615 -6.45 -14.56 -16.97
C GLY A 615 -5.58 -14.87 -15.74
N VAL A 616 -6.19 -15.35 -14.65
CA VAL A 616 -5.53 -15.64 -13.38
C VAL A 616 -5.98 -16.99 -12.87
N ALA A 617 -5.02 -17.87 -12.56
CA ALA A 617 -5.30 -19.21 -12.03
C ALA A 617 -6.05 -19.11 -10.69
N CYS A 618 -7.34 -19.49 -10.71
CA CYS A 618 -8.22 -19.38 -9.55
C CYS A 618 -9.25 -20.52 -9.49
N HIS A 619 -9.78 -20.74 -8.27
CA HIS A 619 -10.86 -21.68 -8.01
C HIS A 619 -12.07 -20.95 -7.45
N LEU A 620 -13.26 -21.44 -7.76
CA LEU A 620 -14.47 -21.06 -7.04
C LEU A 620 -14.48 -21.81 -5.70
N ALA A 621 -14.64 -21.08 -4.62
CA ALA A 621 -14.76 -21.62 -3.27
C ALA A 621 -16.06 -21.18 -2.60
N ARG A 622 -16.63 -22.02 -1.75
CA ARG A 622 -17.84 -21.75 -0.98
C ARG A 622 -17.56 -21.71 0.52
N PHE A 623 -18.25 -20.81 1.21
CA PHE A 623 -18.18 -20.62 2.66
C PHE A 623 -19.56 -20.24 3.24
N PRO A 624 -20.05 -20.85 4.33
CA PRO A 624 -19.51 -22.07 4.93
C PRO A 624 -19.70 -23.28 4.03
N ALA A 625 -18.81 -24.25 4.18
CA ALA A 625 -18.81 -25.42 3.29
C ALA A 625 -19.81 -26.51 3.70
N THR A 626 -20.51 -26.36 4.84
CA THR A 626 -21.48 -27.34 5.35
C THR A 626 -22.83 -26.69 5.58
N SER A 627 -23.91 -27.41 5.22
CA SER A 627 -25.31 -26.98 5.34
C SER A 627 -25.85 -26.89 6.76
N ASN A 628 -25.14 -27.40 7.74
CA ASN A 628 -25.55 -27.27 9.14
C ASN A 628 -24.93 -25.96 9.66
N GLY A 629 -25.78 -24.94 9.77
CA GLY A 629 -25.48 -23.59 10.22
C GLY A 629 -24.71 -23.41 11.53
N SER A 630 -23.66 -24.18 11.74
CA SER A 630 -22.76 -23.98 12.85
C SER A 630 -21.85 -22.79 12.55
N ALA A 631 -22.11 -21.74 13.30
CA ALA A 631 -21.28 -20.62 13.63
C ALA A 631 -20.15 -20.33 12.64
N THR A 632 -20.38 -19.37 11.76
CA THR A 632 -19.28 -18.74 11.04
C THR A 632 -18.30 -18.17 12.07
N SER A 633 -17.02 -18.45 11.92
CA SER A 633 -15.97 -17.86 12.76
C SER A 633 -15.79 -16.35 12.50
N ARG A 634 -16.53 -15.76 11.54
CA ARG A 634 -16.46 -14.35 11.17
C ARG A 634 -17.65 -13.57 11.72
N HIS A 635 -17.32 -12.42 12.27
CA HIS A 635 -18.28 -11.53 12.89
C HIS A 635 -18.16 -10.11 12.33
N SER A 636 -19.26 -9.38 12.36
CA SER A 636 -19.34 -7.98 11.93
C SER A 636 -18.32 -7.13 12.71
N LYS A 637 -17.64 -6.26 11.97
CA LYS A 637 -16.73 -5.23 12.53
C LYS A 637 -17.41 -3.86 12.60
N ALA A 638 -18.60 -3.72 12.02
CA ALA A 638 -19.32 -2.46 11.96
C ALA A 638 -19.83 -2.00 13.34
N HIS A 639 -20.15 -2.94 14.23
CA HIS A 639 -20.58 -2.62 15.59
C HIS A 639 -19.55 -1.81 16.39
N LEU A 640 -18.27 -1.85 16.03
CA LEU A 640 -17.21 -1.05 16.67
C LEU A 640 -17.34 0.45 16.37
N GLN A 641 -18.17 0.84 15.42
CA GLN A 641 -18.41 2.24 15.04
C GLN A 641 -19.75 2.77 15.59
N LYS A 642 -20.51 1.94 16.27
CA LYS A 642 -21.88 2.23 16.73
C LYS A 642 -21.98 3.40 17.70
N TYR A 643 -20.94 3.62 18.52
CA TYR A 643 -20.95 4.65 19.56
C TYR A 643 -19.84 5.66 19.34
N GLN A 644 -20.20 6.94 19.55
CA GLN A 644 -19.28 8.05 19.44
C GLN A 644 -18.86 8.55 20.83
N LYS A 645 -17.58 8.80 21.05
CA LYS A 645 -17.09 9.42 22.29
C LYS A 645 -17.57 10.85 22.39
N ALA A 646 -17.97 11.27 23.58
CA ALA A 646 -18.37 12.66 23.85
C ALA A 646 -17.27 13.65 23.43
N GLY A 647 -17.62 14.68 22.66
CA GLY A 647 -16.70 15.68 22.15
C GLY A 647 -15.96 15.35 20.84
N ALA A 648 -16.19 14.17 20.25
CA ALA A 648 -15.65 13.84 18.92
C ALA A 648 -16.50 14.50 17.81
N MET A 649 -15.88 14.72 16.63
CA MET A 649 -16.63 15.17 15.45
C MET A 649 -17.65 14.08 15.06
N ARG A 650 -18.92 14.49 14.85
CA ARG A 650 -20.01 13.55 14.56
C ARG A 650 -19.70 12.74 13.30
N VAL A 651 -19.63 11.43 13.46
CA VAL A 651 -19.51 10.48 12.34
C VAL A 651 -20.93 9.95 12.05
N PRO A 652 -21.36 9.91 10.78
CA PRO A 652 -22.67 9.40 10.40
C PRO A 652 -22.96 8.00 10.99
N GLY A 653 -24.17 7.75 11.44
CA GLY A 653 -24.61 6.49 12.03
C GLY A 653 -23.92 6.13 13.36
N ALA A 654 -23.10 7.01 13.92
CA ALA A 654 -22.54 6.86 15.26
C ALA A 654 -23.33 7.70 16.26
N PHE A 655 -23.75 7.05 17.37
CA PHE A 655 -24.56 7.70 18.41
C PHE A 655 -23.74 7.94 19.68
N PRO A 656 -24.04 8.95 20.50
CA PRO A 656 -23.37 9.18 21.76
C PRO A 656 -23.48 7.93 22.67
N GLU A 657 -22.41 7.64 23.39
CA GLU A 657 -22.34 6.52 24.32
C GLU A 657 -23.21 6.85 25.55
N THR A 658 -24.39 6.25 25.64
CA THR A 658 -25.37 6.55 26.71
C THR A 658 -25.33 5.54 27.85
N VAL A 659 -24.68 4.38 27.69
CA VAL A 659 -24.54 3.34 28.68
C VAL A 659 -23.14 2.75 28.67
N PRO A 660 -22.49 2.52 29.86
CA PRO A 660 -21.20 1.80 29.88
C PRO A 660 -21.42 0.38 29.33
N ILE A 661 -20.71 0.02 28.27
CA ILE A 661 -20.74 -1.32 27.71
C ILE A 661 -20.17 -2.25 28.77
N THR A 662 -21.04 -3.05 29.41
CA THR A 662 -20.59 -4.12 30.28
C THR A 662 -19.79 -5.12 29.47
N PRO A 663 -18.53 -5.45 29.83
CA PRO A 663 -17.76 -6.45 29.11
C PRO A 663 -18.50 -7.79 29.14
N GLY A 664 -19.06 -8.23 28.03
CA GLY A 664 -19.76 -9.50 27.91
C GLY A 664 -21.10 -9.47 27.16
N ALA A 665 -21.69 -8.30 26.90
CA ALA A 665 -23.01 -8.16 26.26
C ALA A 665 -22.97 -7.87 24.74
N CYS A 666 -21.86 -7.99 24.07
CA CYS A 666 -21.81 -7.80 22.63
C CYS A 666 -22.30 -9.08 21.93
N VAL A 667 -23.57 -9.11 21.54
CA VAL A 667 -24.10 -10.18 20.70
C VAL A 667 -23.36 -10.15 19.39
N SER A 668 -22.53 -11.15 19.19
CA SER A 668 -21.73 -11.32 17.98
C SER A 668 -22.63 -11.47 16.76
N LYS A 669 -22.53 -10.53 15.79
CA LYS A 669 -23.30 -10.56 14.54
C LYS A 669 -22.52 -11.36 13.50
N PRO A 670 -22.98 -12.55 13.07
CA PRO A 670 -22.24 -13.37 12.10
C PRO A 670 -22.25 -12.73 10.71
N ILE A 671 -21.18 -12.92 9.96
CA ILE A 671 -21.08 -12.55 8.54
C ILE A 671 -20.47 -13.70 7.73
N LEU A 672 -20.86 -13.81 6.47
CA LEU A 672 -20.22 -14.72 5.52
C LEU A 672 -18.94 -14.07 4.93
N LEU A 673 -18.87 -13.90 3.63
CA LEU A 673 -17.72 -13.26 2.98
C LEU A 673 -17.87 -11.74 2.83
N ALA A 674 -18.89 -11.14 3.47
CA ALA A 674 -19.00 -9.69 3.60
C ALA A 674 -17.77 -9.10 4.34
N ASN A 675 -17.49 -7.80 4.16
CA ASN A 675 -16.29 -7.20 4.77
C ASN A 675 -16.54 -6.78 6.22
N GLU A 676 -17.65 -6.08 6.48
CA GLU A 676 -17.90 -5.41 7.76
C GLU A 676 -19.25 -5.72 8.39
N SER A 677 -20.31 -5.92 7.59
CA SER A 677 -21.67 -6.18 8.09
C SER A 677 -22.42 -7.21 7.25
N PRO A 678 -23.51 -7.79 7.79
CA PRO A 678 -24.38 -8.71 7.06
C PRO A 678 -25.06 -8.06 5.86
N ILE A 679 -25.54 -6.84 6.01
CA ILE A 679 -26.36 -6.10 5.03
C ILE A 679 -25.81 -4.69 4.90
N LEU A 680 -25.95 -4.11 3.72
CA LEU A 680 -25.67 -2.71 3.44
C LEU A 680 -26.93 -2.07 2.87
N THR A 681 -27.37 -0.97 3.50
CA THR A 681 -28.55 -0.18 3.12
C THR A 681 -28.13 1.21 2.63
N ILE A 682 -28.77 1.71 1.57
CA ILE A 682 -28.59 3.10 1.09
C ILE A 682 -29.97 3.73 0.85
N SER A 683 -30.03 5.06 0.97
CA SER A 683 -31.22 5.83 0.58
C SER A 683 -31.09 6.34 -0.88
N ARG A 684 -32.18 6.33 -1.62
CA ARG A 684 -32.29 6.89 -2.96
C ARG A 684 -32.14 8.40 -2.96
N SER A 685 -32.67 9.10 -1.97
CA SER A 685 -32.52 10.56 -1.82
C SER A 685 -31.05 10.94 -1.63
N SER A 686 -30.30 10.19 -0.84
CA SER A 686 -28.84 10.38 -0.67
C SER A 686 -28.07 10.13 -1.96
N LEU A 687 -28.42 9.08 -2.70
CA LEU A 687 -27.79 8.80 -4.00
C LEU A 687 -28.12 9.87 -5.04
N ASN A 688 -29.34 10.37 -5.06
CA ASN A 688 -29.75 11.46 -5.95
C ASN A 688 -28.96 12.73 -5.64
N ARG A 689 -28.83 13.10 -4.36
CA ARG A 689 -28.05 14.26 -3.93
C ARG A 689 -26.58 14.14 -4.34
N LEU A 690 -25.99 12.98 -4.13
CA LEU A 690 -24.63 12.71 -4.60
C LEU A 690 -24.52 12.88 -6.12
N ASN A 691 -25.45 12.36 -6.88
CA ASN A 691 -25.47 12.45 -8.34
C ASN A 691 -25.68 13.89 -8.85
N GLU A 692 -26.44 14.71 -8.15
CA GLU A 692 -26.55 16.16 -8.44
C GLU A 692 -25.18 16.83 -8.33
N LEU A 693 -24.45 16.57 -7.25
CA LEU A 693 -23.12 17.13 -7.03
C LEU A 693 -22.11 16.64 -8.09
N ILE A 694 -22.14 15.36 -8.42
CA ILE A 694 -21.29 14.78 -9.48
C ILE A 694 -21.58 15.45 -10.84
N LYS A 695 -22.86 15.61 -11.18
CA LYS A 695 -23.26 16.24 -12.44
C LYS A 695 -22.90 17.73 -12.49
N ALA A 696 -23.00 18.44 -11.36
CA ALA A 696 -22.61 19.85 -11.28
C ALA A 696 -21.12 20.06 -11.59
N GLU A 697 -20.27 19.08 -11.29
CA GLU A 697 -18.84 19.06 -11.66
C GLU A 697 -18.58 18.42 -13.04
N GLY A 698 -19.62 18.07 -13.82
CA GLY A 698 -19.51 17.48 -15.16
C GLY A 698 -19.22 15.97 -15.16
N GLY A 699 -19.33 15.30 -14.02
CA GLY A 699 -19.10 13.87 -13.87
C GLY A 699 -20.29 13.00 -14.30
N LYS A 700 -20.03 11.69 -14.51
CA LYS A 700 -21.06 10.69 -14.80
C LYS A 700 -21.73 10.24 -13.51
N ALA A 701 -23.06 10.26 -13.46
CA ALA A 701 -23.84 9.82 -12.31
C ALA A 701 -23.51 8.37 -11.90
N ALA A 702 -23.39 8.12 -10.61
CA ALA A 702 -23.19 6.80 -10.05
C ALA A 702 -24.50 6.02 -9.94
N GLN A 703 -24.46 4.74 -10.22
CA GLN A 703 -25.58 3.81 -10.02
C GLN A 703 -25.49 3.17 -8.64
N ALA A 704 -26.63 2.67 -8.11
CA ALA A 704 -26.65 2.03 -6.78
C ALA A 704 -25.74 0.81 -6.69
N GLU A 705 -25.57 0.07 -7.78
CA GLU A 705 -24.75 -1.13 -7.86
C GLU A 705 -23.27 -0.90 -7.53
N VAL A 706 -22.72 0.30 -7.80
CA VAL A 706 -21.31 0.57 -7.49
C VAL A 706 -21.05 0.58 -5.98
N PHE A 707 -22.09 0.89 -5.18
CA PHE A 707 -22.03 0.86 -3.73
C PHE A 707 -22.20 -0.54 -3.16
N ARG A 708 -22.67 -1.49 -3.98
CA ARG A 708 -22.91 -2.89 -3.59
C ARG A 708 -23.89 -3.00 -2.42
N ALA A 709 -24.92 -2.13 -2.41
CA ALA A 709 -25.99 -2.14 -1.43
C ALA A 709 -26.88 -3.38 -1.62
N ASN A 710 -27.32 -3.95 -0.48
CA ASN A 710 -28.27 -5.05 -0.47
C ASN A 710 -29.71 -4.52 -0.53
N ILE A 711 -29.97 -3.39 0.16
CA ILE A 711 -31.29 -2.76 0.24
C ILE A 711 -31.15 -1.31 -0.23
N VAL A 712 -31.96 -0.91 -1.16
CA VAL A 712 -32.15 0.50 -1.54
C VAL A 712 -33.52 0.93 -1.06
N VAL A 713 -33.58 1.95 -0.22
CA VAL A 713 -34.81 2.56 0.29
C VAL A 713 -35.12 3.81 -0.52
N ALA A 714 -36.38 3.99 -0.89
CA ALA A 714 -36.83 5.17 -1.63
C ALA A 714 -38.15 5.71 -1.10
N GLU A 715 -38.46 6.94 -1.42
CA GLU A 715 -39.78 7.54 -1.19
C GLU A 715 -40.86 6.77 -1.94
N ASN A 716 -41.97 6.50 -1.25
CA ASN A 716 -43.09 5.81 -1.84
C ASN A 716 -43.76 6.71 -2.92
N PRO A 717 -43.85 6.22 -4.19
CA PRO A 717 -44.44 7.02 -5.28
C PRO A 717 -45.86 7.50 -5.07
N ALA A 718 -46.58 6.94 -4.08
CA ALA A 718 -47.93 7.39 -3.72
C ALA A 718 -47.94 8.79 -3.02
N TYR A 719 -46.76 9.29 -2.63
CA TYR A 719 -46.63 10.59 -1.95
C TYR A 719 -45.85 11.59 -2.82
N PRO A 720 -45.98 12.90 -2.55
CA PRO A 720 -45.17 13.91 -3.23
C PRO A 720 -43.68 13.67 -3.01
N PRO A 721 -42.82 13.85 -4.04
CA PRO A 721 -41.38 13.69 -3.90
C PRO A 721 -40.75 14.79 -3.01
N GLY A 722 -39.60 14.45 -2.41
CA GLY A 722 -38.81 15.39 -1.58
C GLY A 722 -39.25 15.44 -0.12
N LEU A 723 -39.86 14.38 0.37
CA LEU A 723 -40.25 14.21 1.78
C LEU A 723 -39.08 13.65 2.65
N GLU A 724 -38.12 13.00 2.07
CA GLU A 724 -36.95 12.47 2.75
C GLU A 724 -35.72 13.36 2.47
N ASP A 725 -35.15 13.89 3.54
CA ASP A 725 -33.90 14.64 3.44
C ASP A 725 -32.74 13.72 3.01
N PRO A 726 -31.87 14.18 2.11
CA PRO A 726 -30.65 13.43 1.79
C PRO A 726 -29.82 13.15 3.05
N TYR A 727 -29.33 11.92 3.16
CA TYR A 727 -28.55 11.42 4.30
C TYR A 727 -29.34 11.29 5.61
N ALA A 728 -30.67 11.23 5.55
CA ALA A 728 -31.52 10.98 6.72
C ALA A 728 -31.21 9.62 7.39
N GLU A 729 -30.69 8.66 6.61
CA GLU A 729 -30.26 7.34 7.09
C GLU A 729 -29.14 7.42 8.14
N ASP A 730 -28.39 8.50 8.21
CA ASP A 730 -27.34 8.72 9.22
C ASP A 730 -27.90 8.80 10.66
N ASP A 731 -29.20 9.13 10.80
CA ASP A 731 -29.90 9.30 12.07
C ASP A 731 -30.83 8.12 12.41
N TRP A 732 -30.92 7.13 11.51
CA TRP A 732 -31.75 5.95 11.78
C TRP A 732 -31.07 5.01 12.79
N ARG A 733 -31.84 4.58 13.80
CA ARG A 733 -31.36 3.63 14.80
C ARG A 733 -31.76 2.20 14.49
N TYR A 734 -33.04 2.05 14.09
CA TYR A 734 -33.60 0.82 13.58
C TYR A 734 -34.39 1.12 12.30
N LEU A 735 -34.62 0.06 11.55
CA LEU A 735 -35.40 0.10 10.32
C LEU A 735 -36.39 -1.04 10.37
N GLN A 736 -37.68 -0.72 10.29
CA GLN A 736 -38.72 -1.73 10.10
C GLN A 736 -39.00 -1.85 8.60
N ILE A 737 -38.88 -3.05 8.04
CA ILE A 737 -39.21 -3.38 6.65
C ILE A 737 -40.28 -4.46 6.68
N GLY A 738 -41.50 -4.11 6.25
CA GLY A 738 -42.65 -4.97 6.43
C GLY A 738 -42.83 -5.34 7.90
N HIS A 739 -42.68 -6.62 8.23
CA HIS A 739 -42.74 -7.14 9.60
C HIS A 739 -41.36 -7.43 10.23
N GLN A 740 -40.28 -7.18 9.53
CA GLN A 740 -38.90 -7.46 9.99
C GLN A 740 -38.22 -6.20 10.53
N TYR A 741 -37.38 -6.38 11.54
CA TYR A 741 -36.61 -5.29 12.15
C TYR A 741 -35.12 -5.44 11.89
N PHE A 742 -34.49 -4.31 11.63
CA PHE A 742 -33.07 -4.22 11.33
C PHE A 742 -32.42 -3.15 12.19
N GLU A 743 -31.25 -3.46 12.73
CA GLU A 743 -30.43 -2.53 13.49
C GLU A 743 -29.39 -1.87 12.58
N MET A 744 -29.24 -0.56 12.70
CA MET A 744 -28.18 0.21 12.04
C MET A 744 -26.89 0.09 12.86
N LEU A 745 -25.79 -0.31 12.22
CA LEU A 745 -24.51 -0.60 12.87
C LEU A 745 -23.47 0.52 12.64
N GLY A 746 -23.82 1.56 11.88
CA GLY A 746 -22.99 2.69 11.56
C GLY A 746 -22.68 2.80 10.07
N ALA A 747 -22.16 3.97 9.66
CA ALA A 747 -21.94 4.32 8.28
C ALA A 747 -20.86 3.45 7.60
N CYS A 748 -21.09 3.13 6.35
CA CYS A 748 -20.17 2.31 5.56
C CYS A 748 -19.02 3.15 4.99
N ARG A 749 -17.78 2.75 5.31
CA ARG A 749 -16.57 3.35 4.73
C ARG A 749 -16.41 2.96 3.28
N ARG A 750 -16.15 3.95 2.45
CA ARG A 750 -15.98 3.73 1.01
C ARG A 750 -14.53 3.62 0.62
N CYS A 751 -14.25 2.76 -0.36
CA CYS A 751 -12.94 2.59 -0.98
C CYS A 751 -13.07 2.75 -2.50
N GLN A 752 -11.95 2.79 -3.21
CA GLN A 752 -11.88 2.94 -4.66
C GLN A 752 -12.72 1.94 -5.48
N MET A 753 -13.26 0.89 -4.87
CA MET A 753 -14.09 -0.09 -5.58
C MET A 753 -15.38 0.54 -6.12
N VAL A 754 -15.89 1.61 -5.48
CA VAL A 754 -17.06 2.36 -5.97
C VAL A 754 -16.79 3.11 -7.27
N CYS A 755 -15.52 3.28 -7.63
CA CYS A 755 -15.08 3.91 -8.88
C CYS A 755 -14.99 2.95 -10.06
N ILE A 756 -15.35 1.68 -9.89
CA ILE A 756 -15.32 0.67 -10.97
C ILE A 756 -16.70 0.62 -11.62
N ASP A 757 -16.74 0.94 -12.90
CA ASP A 757 -17.96 0.83 -13.71
C ASP A 757 -18.37 -0.65 -13.81
N GLN A 758 -19.60 -0.94 -13.39
CA GLN A 758 -20.08 -2.33 -13.32
C GLN A 758 -20.44 -2.91 -14.69
N GLN A 759 -20.42 -2.13 -15.77
CA GLN A 759 -20.72 -2.55 -17.14
C GLN A 759 -19.47 -2.70 -18.00
N THR A 760 -18.45 -1.84 -17.77
CA THR A 760 -17.22 -1.84 -18.59
C THR A 760 -15.99 -2.36 -17.84
N ALA A 761 -16.05 -2.43 -16.51
CA ALA A 761 -14.93 -2.69 -15.61
C ALA A 761 -13.83 -1.59 -15.64
N GLU A 762 -14.10 -0.45 -16.25
CA GLU A 762 -13.19 0.69 -16.27
C GLU A 762 -13.16 1.40 -14.91
N ARG A 763 -12.03 1.99 -14.59
CA ARG A 763 -11.89 2.81 -13.39
C ARG A 763 -12.17 4.26 -13.69
N ASN A 764 -13.06 4.86 -12.92
CA ASN A 764 -13.42 6.27 -12.97
C ASN A 764 -12.94 7.00 -11.70
N GLN A 765 -13.06 8.32 -11.67
CA GLN A 765 -12.78 9.09 -10.45
C GLN A 765 -14.00 9.17 -9.54
N GLU A 766 -15.20 9.24 -10.14
CA GLU A 766 -16.47 9.31 -9.41
C GLU A 766 -17.03 7.92 -9.07
N PRO A 767 -17.79 7.79 -8.00
CA PRO A 767 -18.29 8.83 -7.08
C PRO A 767 -17.34 9.18 -5.92
N PHE A 768 -16.13 8.61 -5.86
CA PHE A 768 -15.27 8.72 -4.68
C PHE A 768 -14.72 10.15 -4.48
N VAL A 769 -14.43 10.86 -5.55
CA VAL A 769 -13.93 12.25 -5.49
C VAL A 769 -14.99 13.17 -4.86
N THR A 770 -16.22 13.14 -5.36
CA THR A 770 -17.31 13.93 -4.78
C THR A 770 -17.62 13.54 -3.35
N LEU A 771 -17.65 12.24 -3.02
CA LEU A 771 -17.82 11.77 -1.64
C LEU A 771 -16.69 12.25 -0.73
N SER A 772 -15.45 12.29 -1.20
CA SER A 772 -14.31 12.75 -0.39
C SER A 772 -14.37 14.25 -0.07
N LYS A 773 -15.06 15.04 -0.89
CA LYS A 773 -15.32 16.47 -0.64
C LYS A 773 -16.50 16.69 0.31
N THR A 774 -17.54 15.86 0.22
CA THR A 774 -18.83 16.11 0.87
C THR A 774 -19.15 15.20 2.05
N ARG A 775 -18.60 13.98 2.07
CA ARG A 775 -18.93 12.91 3.04
C ARG A 775 -17.69 12.33 3.74
N ARG A 776 -16.71 13.18 3.99
CA ARG A 776 -15.50 12.80 4.73
C ARG A 776 -15.60 13.25 6.19
N PHE A 777 -15.71 12.29 7.09
CA PHE A 777 -15.77 12.49 8.53
C PHE A 777 -14.61 11.73 9.18
N ASP A 778 -13.94 12.36 10.13
CA ASP A 778 -12.77 11.80 10.82
C ASP A 778 -11.72 11.19 9.85
N GLY A 779 -11.45 11.93 8.75
CA GLY A 779 -10.49 11.55 7.71
C GLY A 779 -10.88 10.36 6.83
N ARG A 780 -12.14 9.90 6.87
CA ARG A 780 -12.67 8.77 6.12
C ARG A 780 -13.92 9.12 5.35
N VAL A 781 -14.12 8.47 4.21
CA VAL A 781 -15.25 8.71 3.31
C VAL A 781 -16.37 7.73 3.61
N TYR A 782 -17.60 8.21 3.78
CA TYR A 782 -18.76 7.42 4.17
C TYR A 782 -19.93 7.60 3.20
N PHE A 783 -20.68 6.52 2.96
CA PHE A 783 -21.93 6.53 2.22
C PHE A 783 -22.72 5.24 2.46
N GLY A 784 -24.00 5.35 2.89
CA GLY A 784 -24.88 4.24 3.26
C GLY A 784 -24.52 3.60 4.59
N GLU A 785 -25.41 2.78 5.11
CA GLU A 785 -25.37 2.27 6.46
C GLU A 785 -25.20 0.75 6.53
N HIS A 786 -24.33 0.31 7.40
CA HIS A 786 -24.22 -1.09 7.80
C HIS A 786 -25.44 -1.50 8.61
N THR A 787 -26.03 -2.64 8.25
CA THR A 787 -27.31 -3.08 8.80
C THR A 787 -27.27 -4.57 9.17
N CYS A 788 -28.00 -4.99 10.21
CA CYS A 788 -28.21 -6.39 10.51
C CYS A 788 -29.67 -6.66 10.92
N HIS A 789 -30.16 -7.85 10.62
CA HIS A 789 -31.49 -8.31 11.06
C HIS A 789 -31.52 -8.53 12.57
N VAL A 790 -32.59 -8.11 13.20
CA VAL A 790 -32.88 -8.32 14.64
C VAL A 790 -34.17 -9.13 14.76
N PRO A 791 -34.11 -10.40 15.20
CA PRO A 791 -35.30 -11.17 15.52
C PRO A 791 -36.05 -10.50 16.68
N TRP A 792 -37.33 -10.25 16.50
CA TRP A 792 -38.18 -9.63 17.54
C TRP A 792 -39.33 -10.53 17.90
N ASP A 793 -39.59 -10.71 19.22
CA ASP A 793 -40.61 -11.62 19.71
C ASP A 793 -42.04 -11.18 19.39
N ASN A 794 -42.30 -9.92 19.14
CA ASN A 794 -43.61 -9.41 18.74
C ASN A 794 -43.95 -9.71 17.27
N VAL A 795 -43.02 -10.19 16.45
CA VAL A 795 -43.30 -10.65 15.08
C VAL A 795 -44.11 -11.96 15.15
N PRO A 796 -45.24 -12.11 14.38
CA PRO A 796 -46.02 -13.34 14.34
C PRO A 796 -45.17 -14.58 14.08
N SER A 797 -45.45 -15.68 14.79
CA SER A 797 -44.62 -16.90 14.78
C SER A 797 -44.24 -17.40 13.37
N PRO A 798 -45.14 -17.48 12.39
CA PRO A 798 -44.76 -17.91 11.03
C PRO A 798 -43.75 -17.00 10.34
N LEU A 799 -43.84 -15.65 10.49
CA LEU A 799 -42.98 -14.66 9.92
C LEU A 799 -41.63 -14.59 10.65
N ARG A 800 -41.58 -14.97 11.92
CA ARG A 800 -40.35 -15.08 12.72
C ARG A 800 -39.57 -16.34 12.38
N GLN A 801 -40.24 -17.45 12.07
CA GLN A 801 -39.59 -18.71 11.71
C GLN A 801 -38.96 -18.66 10.31
N ASN A 802 -39.57 -17.91 9.38
CA ASN A 802 -39.08 -17.72 7.99
C ASN A 802 -39.05 -16.22 7.65
N PRO A 803 -38.11 -15.45 8.21
CA PRO A 803 -38.04 -14.01 7.96
C PRO A 803 -37.71 -13.76 6.49
N ALA A 804 -38.51 -12.91 5.84
CA ALA A 804 -38.33 -12.52 4.46
C ALA A 804 -38.73 -11.06 4.24
N ILE A 805 -38.20 -10.43 3.24
CA ILE A 805 -38.55 -9.10 2.75
C ILE A 805 -38.72 -9.13 1.25
N THR A 806 -39.56 -8.20 0.74
CA THR A 806 -39.92 -8.12 -0.69
C THR A 806 -39.66 -6.69 -1.19
N VAL A 807 -39.36 -6.54 -2.47
CA VAL A 807 -39.36 -5.23 -3.12
C VAL A 807 -40.75 -4.63 -3.03
N GLY A 808 -40.87 -3.39 -2.65
CA GLY A 808 -42.13 -2.71 -2.40
C GLY A 808 -42.60 -2.74 -0.93
N ASP A 809 -41.99 -3.54 -0.05
CA ASP A 809 -42.30 -3.53 1.37
C ASP A 809 -42.19 -2.13 1.97
N ALA A 810 -43.15 -1.75 2.79
CA ALA A 810 -43.13 -0.49 3.51
C ALA A 810 -41.94 -0.42 4.47
N VAL A 811 -41.29 0.73 4.49
CA VAL A 811 -40.13 1.00 5.31
C VAL A 811 -40.43 2.09 6.31
N SER A 812 -40.23 1.82 7.60
CA SER A 812 -40.42 2.80 8.69
C SER A 812 -39.11 2.93 9.47
N PRO A 813 -38.38 4.06 9.31
CA PRO A 813 -37.22 4.35 10.12
C PRO A 813 -37.63 4.62 11.56
N ILE A 814 -36.79 4.23 12.52
CA ILE A 814 -36.97 4.47 13.95
C ILE A 814 -35.74 5.22 14.45
N ARG A 815 -35.93 6.41 15.00
CA ARG A 815 -34.88 7.26 15.56
C ARG A 815 -34.69 7.05 17.05
N GLU A 816 -33.58 7.51 17.61
CA GLU A 816 -33.22 7.33 19.03
C GLU A 816 -34.28 7.96 19.99
N ASP A 817 -34.78 9.13 19.65
CA ASP A 817 -35.82 9.83 20.43
C ASP A 817 -37.17 9.11 20.45
N GLU A 818 -37.54 8.40 19.39
CA GLU A 818 -38.76 7.63 19.27
C GLU A 818 -38.73 6.38 20.15
N ILE A 819 -37.53 5.78 20.32
CA ILE A 819 -37.34 4.60 21.19
C ILE A 819 -37.66 4.96 22.64
N HIS A 820 -37.26 6.12 23.13
CA HIS A 820 -37.48 6.58 24.49
C HIS A 820 -38.95 6.90 24.78
N GLN A 821 -39.74 7.21 23.75
CA GLN A 821 -41.16 7.57 23.89
C GLN A 821 -42.12 6.38 23.77
N ASN A 822 -41.66 5.21 23.29
CA ASN A 822 -42.50 4.06 23.03
C ASN A 822 -41.98 2.81 23.77
N SER A 823 -42.80 2.35 24.74
CA SER A 823 -42.44 1.15 25.56
C SER A 823 -42.30 -0.15 24.77
N GLN A 824 -42.99 -0.27 23.62
CA GLN A 824 -42.82 -1.41 22.72
C GLN A 824 -41.47 -1.38 21.98
N LEU A 825 -40.99 -0.19 21.62
CA LEU A 825 -39.69 -0.04 20.97
C LEU A 825 -38.52 -0.18 21.97
N GLN A 826 -38.72 0.13 23.23
CA GLN A 826 -37.74 -0.13 24.31
C GLN A 826 -37.39 -1.60 24.43
N ALA A 827 -38.34 -2.51 24.13
CA ALA A 827 -38.06 -3.95 24.09
C ALA A 827 -37.15 -4.42 22.96
N LEU A 828 -36.89 -3.56 21.95
CA LEU A 828 -35.88 -3.80 20.90
C LEU A 828 -34.44 -3.60 21.39
N VAL A 829 -34.26 -2.79 22.45
CA VAL A 829 -32.92 -2.36 22.93
C VAL A 829 -32.43 -3.24 24.09
N GLY A 830 -33.33 -3.92 24.78
CA GLY A 830 -33.06 -4.85 25.90
C GLY A 830 -32.84 -6.24 25.40
#